data_2f7a13bef09600cb8f4a5070b177eadb
#
_entry.id   2f7a13bef09600cb8f4a5070b177eadb
#
_cell.length_a   1.000
_cell.length_b   1.000
_cell.length_c   1.000
_cell.angle_alpha   90.00
_cell.angle_beta   90.00
_cell.angle_gamma   90.00
#
_symmetry.space_group_name_H-M   'P 1'
#
loop_
_entity.id
_entity.type
_entity.pdbx_description
1 polymer ?
#
loop_
_entity_poly.entity_id
_entity_poly.type
_entity_poly.pdbx_seq_one_letter_code
_entity_poly.pdbx_strand_id
1 'polypeptide(L)'
;MKKKKRRKSHVPFRVNLLFLTVFVLFSVLILRLGLVQIVYGENYEREVEKTQDVTVSTPVPRGKMYDRYNRVIVDNTSLNTITYTRFQGNTAEERLRIAKKLATMIDVPYTTNVIDIPENKKNKDAKNVVKITERDMKDYWIMLHPKEAEQKITQADRKKVQDGEMTDDELYQRQLDRISKKDLESLKSDLEVLAIKRQMEAGYSNTPQIVKSGVTNEEYAVVSEHLDELPGVDTTTYWDRSYPENSTLRTLLGNVSSANEGLPKDKVQYYLSRGYSRNDQVGTSYLEKQYEAQLSGQKEKVQYVTDKKGNLLDTIQVSKGERGSDLVLTIDMELQKAVEKQITDQLLAKKQMKGTQFLDRAFVIMMDPHTGEILTMAGKKYTIDKKTGAPKIEDFALGNISTSYTMGSVVKGATVLAGLDSGAIKPNTVFVDEPLKIKGTPVKKSAEAEGLGPLTYSAALKYSSNVFMFKTVMAMAGLQYHKNMTLPIKPDTFSELRSYYSQFGLGVSTGIDLDNESTGVQGGSDVPGTALDLGIGQYDTYTPLQLVQYTSAIANGGYRIKPQLVKEIRKPTIKTDEIGGTQHSFEPDVLNRITMKEEYIKDVQNGFKRVTQEQGGTGYAAFHTANYNPAGKSGTAQAYEKNPSGGDPIKVNNSNFVAFAPANNPEIAVAVVVPSAFVPSAPNTITKELARSALDTYFDLKKKGEQEVKDQEENQQAVIANDAN
;
A
#
# COMPACT_ATOMS: atom_id res chain seq x y z
N MET A 1 -29.99 43.84 -82.30
CA MET A 1 -28.88 44.14 -81.41
C MET A 1 -29.32 44.00 -79.96
N LYS A 2 -28.93 42.90 -79.22
CA LYS A 2 -29.29 42.67 -77.79
C LYS A 2 -28.22 43.30 -76.89
N LYS A 3 -28.55 44.31 -76.08
CA LYS A 3 -27.67 44.89 -75.07
C LYS A 3 -27.45 43.91 -73.93
N LYS A 4 -26.21 43.46 -73.73
CA LYS A 4 -25.78 42.70 -72.51
C LYS A 4 -25.78 43.61 -71.28
N LYS A 5 -26.63 43.30 -70.29
CA LYS A 5 -26.56 43.92 -68.96
C LYS A 5 -25.30 43.45 -68.25
N ARG A 6 -24.35 44.35 -67.89
CA ARG A 6 -23.22 44.11 -67.02
C ARG A 6 -23.74 43.88 -65.58
N ARG A 7 -23.51 42.67 -65.02
CA ARG A 7 -23.71 42.41 -63.65
C ARG A 7 -22.67 43.20 -62.82
N LYS A 8 -23.13 44.10 -61.95
CA LYS A 8 -22.26 44.78 -60.97
C LYS A 8 -21.74 43.75 -59.98
N SER A 9 -20.42 43.58 -59.86
CA SER A 9 -19.76 42.74 -58.91
C SER A 9 -19.87 43.39 -57.51
N HIS A 10 -20.44 42.68 -56.59
CA HIS A 10 -20.56 43.13 -55.18
C HIS A 10 -19.28 42.81 -54.30
N VAL A 11 -18.20 42.37 -54.93
CA VAL A 11 -16.94 42.03 -54.31
C VAL A 11 -16.31 43.23 -53.61
N PRO A 12 -16.20 44.43 -54.18
CA PRO A 12 -15.61 45.58 -53.48
C PRO A 12 -16.41 46.01 -52.25
N PHE A 13 -17.72 45.88 -52.25
CA PHE A 13 -18.55 46.23 -51.11
C PHE A 13 -18.34 45.24 -49.93
N ARG A 14 -18.21 43.96 -50.20
CA ARG A 14 -17.94 42.93 -49.18
C ARG A 14 -16.55 43.08 -48.57
N VAL A 15 -15.56 43.40 -49.37
CA VAL A 15 -14.19 43.66 -48.92
C VAL A 15 -14.12 44.92 -48.03
N ASN A 16 -14.80 46.03 -48.48
CA ASN A 16 -14.86 47.23 -47.68
C ASN A 16 -15.62 47.04 -46.36
N LEU A 17 -16.69 46.24 -46.36
CA LEU A 17 -17.43 45.88 -45.13
C LEU A 17 -16.53 45.08 -44.16
N LEU A 18 -15.74 44.15 -44.68
CA LEU A 18 -14.80 43.35 -43.89
C LEU A 18 -13.71 44.23 -43.31
N PHE A 19 -13.13 45.16 -44.10
CA PHE A 19 -12.17 46.13 -43.59
C PHE A 19 -12.77 47.07 -42.55
N LEU A 20 -13.99 47.52 -42.74
CA LEU A 20 -14.71 48.35 -41.76
C LEU A 20 -14.93 47.58 -40.45
N THR A 21 -15.33 46.30 -40.53
CA THR A 21 -15.54 45.44 -39.35
C THR A 21 -14.24 45.23 -38.58
N VAL A 22 -13.14 44.93 -39.28
CA VAL A 22 -11.81 44.77 -38.64
C VAL A 22 -11.34 46.11 -38.02
N PHE A 23 -11.54 47.23 -38.71
CA PHE A 23 -11.18 48.53 -38.21
C PHE A 23 -11.97 48.91 -36.94
N VAL A 24 -13.28 48.62 -36.91
CA VAL A 24 -14.13 48.85 -35.70
C VAL A 24 -13.69 47.96 -34.54
N LEU A 25 -13.42 46.66 -34.81
CA LEU A 25 -12.90 45.75 -33.78
C LEU A 25 -11.55 46.20 -33.21
N PHE A 26 -10.65 46.68 -34.09
CA PHE A 26 -9.34 47.21 -33.66
C PHE A 26 -9.47 48.51 -32.89
N SER A 27 -10.39 49.37 -33.30
CA SER A 27 -10.69 50.63 -32.57
C SER A 27 -11.28 50.38 -31.18
N VAL A 28 -12.17 49.37 -31.04
CA VAL A 28 -12.73 48.92 -29.77
C VAL A 28 -11.63 48.30 -28.86
N LEU A 29 -10.69 47.56 -29.45
CA LEU A 29 -9.54 47.01 -28.72
C LEU A 29 -8.61 48.12 -28.22
N ILE A 30 -8.29 49.12 -29.05
CA ILE A 30 -7.45 50.25 -28.65
C ILE A 30 -8.15 51.09 -27.57
N LEU A 31 -9.46 51.30 -27.71
CA LEU A 31 -10.26 52.04 -26.73
C LEU A 31 -10.33 51.33 -25.41
N ARG A 32 -10.47 49.98 -25.44
CA ARG A 32 -10.42 49.10 -24.25
C ARG A 32 -9.03 49.12 -23.62
N LEU A 33 -7.96 49.09 -24.40
CA LEU A 33 -6.59 49.18 -23.93
C LEU A 33 -6.32 50.51 -23.28
N GLY A 34 -6.78 51.63 -23.89
CA GLY A 34 -6.69 52.97 -23.33
C GLY A 34 -7.48 53.14 -22.01
N LEU A 35 -8.67 52.54 -21.93
CA LEU A 35 -9.49 52.52 -20.72
C LEU A 35 -8.79 51.74 -19.59
N VAL A 36 -8.20 50.59 -19.91
CA VAL A 36 -7.41 49.78 -18.94
C VAL A 36 -6.16 50.52 -18.50
N GLN A 37 -5.43 51.20 -19.42
CA GLN A 37 -4.20 51.90 -19.08
C GLN A 37 -4.45 53.25 -18.34
N ILE A 38 -5.51 54.00 -18.72
CA ILE A 38 -5.73 55.35 -18.15
C ILE A 38 -6.64 55.32 -16.92
N VAL A 39 -7.70 54.49 -16.93
CA VAL A 39 -8.66 54.42 -15.81
C VAL A 39 -8.25 53.45 -14.72
N TYR A 40 -7.66 52.29 -15.15
CA TYR A 40 -7.26 51.26 -14.23
C TYR A 40 -5.74 51.16 -14.06
N GLY A 41 -4.93 51.91 -14.84
CA GLY A 41 -3.46 51.91 -14.78
C GLY A 41 -2.91 52.21 -13.39
N GLU A 42 -3.43 53.22 -12.69
CA GLU A 42 -3.05 53.49 -11.32
C GLU A 42 -3.43 52.40 -10.34
N ASN A 43 -4.53 51.72 -10.57
CA ASN A 43 -4.91 50.57 -9.75
C ASN A 43 -4.05 49.33 -10.04
N TYR A 44 -3.67 49.11 -11.30
CA TYR A 44 -2.72 48.07 -11.66
C TYR A 44 -1.29 48.40 -11.26
N GLU A 45 -0.85 49.69 -11.35
CA GLU A 45 0.42 50.11 -10.77
C GLU A 45 0.43 49.99 -9.25
N ARG A 46 -0.65 50.34 -8.56
CA ARG A 46 -0.80 50.08 -7.12
C ARG A 46 -0.87 48.57 -6.79
N GLU A 47 -1.41 47.72 -7.63
CA GLU A 47 -1.39 46.29 -7.46
C GLU A 47 -0.03 45.64 -7.79
N VAL A 48 0.71 46.20 -8.76
CA VAL A 48 2.11 45.83 -9.05
C VAL A 48 3.09 46.48 -8.04
N GLU A 49 2.74 47.63 -7.49
CA GLU A 49 3.46 48.27 -6.35
C GLU A 49 3.11 47.66 -5.00
N LYS A 50 1.95 47.02 -4.89
CA LYS A 50 1.61 46.14 -3.78
C LYS A 50 2.47 44.92 -3.86
N THR A 51 3.53 44.89 -3.09
CA THR A 51 3.95 43.82 -2.24
C THR A 51 4.00 42.42 -2.87
N GLN A 52 5.07 41.72 -2.68
CA GLN A 52 5.14 40.28 -2.84
C GLN A 52 4.28 39.63 -1.75
N ASP A 53 3.05 39.27 -2.08
CA ASP A 53 2.19 38.53 -1.20
C ASP A 53 2.77 37.09 -1.06
N VAL A 54 3.29 36.77 0.10
CA VAL A 54 3.82 35.47 0.41
C VAL A 54 2.74 34.65 1.11
N THR A 55 2.17 33.66 0.42
CA THR A 55 1.25 32.72 1.04
C THR A 55 2.02 31.59 1.67
N VAL A 56 1.94 31.45 2.97
CA VAL A 56 2.51 30.36 3.74
C VAL A 56 1.40 29.36 4.08
N SER A 57 1.69 28.09 3.93
CA SER A 57 0.77 26.98 4.27
C SER A 57 1.27 26.24 5.48
N THR A 58 0.45 26.16 6.54
CA THR A 58 0.76 25.39 7.75
C THR A 58 0.18 23.97 7.61
N PRO A 59 0.98 22.92 7.80
CA PRO A 59 0.50 21.55 7.74
C PRO A 59 -0.49 21.27 8.88
N VAL A 60 -1.50 20.46 8.57
CA VAL A 60 -2.50 19.98 9.53
C VAL A 60 -2.28 18.48 9.79
N PRO A 61 -2.75 17.94 10.93
CA PRO A 61 -2.68 16.50 11.18
C PRO A 61 -3.46 15.72 10.11
N ARG A 62 -2.92 14.60 9.68
CA ARG A 62 -3.62 13.67 8.80
C ARG A 62 -4.77 13.00 9.54
N GLY A 63 -5.77 12.53 8.81
CA GLY A 63 -6.82 11.68 9.36
C GLY A 63 -6.24 10.45 10.08
N LYS A 64 -6.87 10.02 11.14
CA LYS A 64 -6.52 8.80 11.88
C LYS A 64 -7.06 7.57 11.15
N MET A 65 -6.51 6.39 11.46
CA MET A 65 -7.09 5.12 11.06
C MET A 65 -7.50 4.34 12.30
N TYR A 66 -8.71 3.82 12.26
CA TYR A 66 -9.31 3.03 13.34
C TYR A 66 -9.61 1.62 12.85
N ASP A 67 -9.67 0.67 13.77
CA ASP A 67 -10.24 -0.64 13.48
C ASP A 67 -11.78 -0.60 13.46
N ARG A 68 -12.41 -1.75 13.17
CA ARG A 68 -13.89 -1.86 13.11
C ARG A 68 -14.62 -1.52 14.41
N TYR A 69 -13.92 -1.53 15.55
CA TYR A 69 -14.42 -1.19 16.89
C TYR A 69 -13.93 0.18 17.37
N ASN A 70 -13.45 1.02 16.47
CA ASN A 70 -12.97 2.37 16.73
C ASN A 70 -11.71 2.45 17.62
N ARG A 71 -10.89 1.40 17.66
CA ARG A 71 -9.58 1.43 18.32
C ARG A 71 -8.56 2.03 17.35
N VAL A 72 -7.71 2.93 17.86
CA VAL A 72 -6.74 3.65 17.03
C VAL A 72 -5.64 2.72 16.52
N ILE A 73 -5.46 2.66 15.20
CA ILE A 73 -4.39 1.91 14.52
C ILE A 73 -3.27 2.84 14.07
N VAL A 74 -3.64 4.01 13.53
CA VAL A 74 -2.68 5.04 13.06
C VAL A 74 -3.12 6.39 13.61
N ASP A 75 -2.19 7.09 14.25
CA ASP A 75 -2.38 8.41 14.84
C ASP A 75 -1.33 9.40 14.32
N ASN A 76 -1.32 10.60 14.88
CA ASN A 76 -0.32 11.62 14.64
C ASN A 76 0.30 12.05 15.97
N THR A 77 1.62 12.25 15.96
CA THR A 77 2.35 12.85 17.08
C THR A 77 2.72 14.26 16.70
N SER A 78 2.36 15.24 17.55
CA SER A 78 2.78 16.63 17.38
C SER A 78 4.26 16.78 17.72
N LEU A 79 4.99 17.51 16.91
CA LEU A 79 6.39 17.83 17.10
C LEU A 79 6.60 19.33 17.04
N ASN A 80 7.14 19.92 18.10
CA ASN A 80 7.64 21.28 18.07
C ASN A 80 8.73 21.37 17.00
N THR A 81 8.61 22.34 16.09
CA THR A 81 9.43 22.38 14.87
C THR A 81 9.86 23.81 14.59
N ILE A 82 11.12 23.98 14.21
CA ILE A 82 11.68 25.24 13.73
C ILE A 82 11.77 25.15 12.22
N THR A 83 11.21 26.14 11.54
CA THR A 83 11.21 26.27 10.09
C THR A 83 11.95 27.51 9.63
N TYR A 84 12.36 27.53 8.38
CA TYR A 84 12.94 28.71 7.72
C TYR A 84 12.30 28.89 6.34
N THR A 85 11.83 30.09 6.06
CA THR A 85 11.31 30.49 4.75
C THR A 85 12.30 31.44 4.09
N ARG A 86 12.84 31.04 2.93
CA ARG A 86 13.75 31.87 2.15
C ARG A 86 12.94 32.83 1.29
N PHE A 87 13.05 34.12 1.57
CA PHE A 87 12.43 35.20 0.78
C PHE A 87 13.36 35.65 -0.35
N GLN A 88 12.77 36.26 -1.37
CA GLN A 88 13.52 36.91 -2.43
C GLN A 88 14.22 38.16 -1.83
N GLY A 89 15.56 38.21 -1.97
CA GLY A 89 16.38 39.30 -1.36
C GLY A 89 17.26 38.86 -0.19
N ASN A 90 17.03 37.71 0.45
CA ASN A 90 17.95 37.20 1.46
C ASN A 90 19.32 36.85 0.86
N THR A 91 20.38 37.51 1.28
CA THR A 91 21.76 37.25 0.84
C THR A 91 22.31 35.96 1.47
N ALA A 92 23.41 35.43 0.90
CA ALA A 92 24.10 34.27 1.47
C ALA A 92 24.70 34.57 2.84
N GLU A 93 25.20 35.82 3.02
CA GLU A 93 25.77 36.30 4.28
C GLU A 93 24.69 36.38 5.36
N GLU A 94 23.50 36.87 5.01
CA GLU A 94 22.38 36.96 5.95
C GLU A 94 21.91 35.58 6.41
N ARG A 95 21.79 34.63 5.48
CA ARG A 95 21.45 33.24 5.83
C ARG A 95 22.51 32.59 6.73
N LEU A 96 23.79 32.89 6.48
CA LEU A 96 24.87 32.42 7.34
C LEU A 96 24.77 33.05 8.75
N ARG A 97 24.46 34.36 8.86
CA ARG A 97 24.28 35.01 10.14
C ARG A 97 23.13 34.36 10.94
N ILE A 98 22.00 34.08 10.28
CA ILE A 98 20.88 33.42 10.89
C ILE A 98 21.26 31.99 11.34
N ALA A 99 21.94 31.20 10.47
CA ALA A 99 22.38 29.88 10.81
C ALA A 99 23.33 29.83 12.03
N LYS A 100 24.29 30.81 12.10
CA LYS A 100 25.18 30.95 13.25
C LYS A 100 24.43 31.25 14.53
N LYS A 101 23.41 32.14 14.45
CA LYS A 101 22.59 32.49 15.62
C LYS A 101 21.72 31.30 16.05
N LEU A 102 21.09 30.60 15.13
CA LEU A 102 20.33 29.38 15.44
C LEU A 102 21.21 28.30 16.09
N ALA A 103 22.45 28.11 15.66
CA ALA A 103 23.39 27.15 16.25
C ALA A 103 23.75 27.43 17.71
N THR A 104 23.45 28.64 18.24
CA THR A 104 23.56 28.92 19.68
C THR A 104 22.32 28.63 20.48
N MET A 105 21.18 28.32 19.80
CA MET A 105 19.87 28.16 20.41
C MET A 105 19.36 26.71 20.29
N ILE A 106 19.82 25.98 19.26
CA ILE A 106 19.35 24.61 18.99
C ILE A 106 20.54 23.69 18.68
N ASP A 107 20.40 22.37 19.00
CA ASP A 107 21.39 21.35 18.68
C ASP A 107 20.89 20.49 17.51
N VAL A 108 21.43 20.68 16.31
CA VAL A 108 21.04 19.95 15.10
C VAL A 108 21.98 18.77 14.89
N PRO A 109 21.50 17.50 14.96
CA PRO A 109 22.33 16.32 14.75
C PRO A 109 22.77 16.22 13.30
N TYR A 110 24.06 15.97 13.08
CA TYR A 110 24.64 15.85 11.75
C TYR A 110 25.61 14.67 11.64
N THR A 111 25.89 14.26 10.40
CA THR A 111 26.92 13.25 10.09
C THR A 111 27.66 13.63 8.81
N THR A 112 28.94 13.26 8.73
CA THR A 112 29.75 13.33 7.52
C THR A 112 30.75 12.18 7.49
N ASN A 113 31.17 11.78 6.30
CA ASN A 113 32.25 10.80 6.07
C ASN A 113 33.54 11.45 5.54
N VAL A 114 33.60 12.78 5.52
CA VAL A 114 34.71 13.56 4.91
C VAL A 114 35.82 13.83 5.91
N ILE A 115 35.42 14.21 7.13
CA ILE A 115 36.36 14.48 8.24
C ILE A 115 35.88 13.79 9.50
N ASP A 116 36.74 13.63 10.49
CA ASP A 116 36.40 13.01 11.76
C ASP A 116 35.58 13.94 12.63
N ILE A 117 34.39 13.47 13.04
CA ILE A 117 33.49 14.15 13.96
C ILE A 117 33.79 13.69 15.40
N PRO A 118 33.78 14.60 16.39
CA PRO A 118 33.88 14.23 17.80
C PRO A 118 32.79 13.21 18.19
N GLU A 119 33.16 12.20 19.00
CA GLU A 119 32.23 11.10 19.37
C GLU A 119 30.97 11.58 20.09
N ASN A 120 31.08 12.63 20.90
CA ASN A 120 29.95 13.26 21.59
C ASN A 120 28.93 13.94 20.65
N LYS A 121 29.30 14.20 19.40
CA LYS A 121 28.41 14.75 18.34
C LYS A 121 27.93 13.67 17.37
N LYS A 122 28.40 12.41 17.49
CA LYS A 122 27.95 11.26 16.69
C LYS A 122 26.66 10.68 17.25
N ASN A 123 25.55 11.38 17.05
CA ASN A 123 24.25 10.84 17.46
C ASN A 123 23.71 9.89 16.37
N LYS A 124 24.17 8.62 16.38
CA LYS A 124 23.79 7.60 15.38
C LYS A 124 22.31 7.18 15.46
N ASP A 125 21.68 7.43 16.59
CA ASP A 125 20.30 6.99 16.88
C ASP A 125 19.27 8.14 16.78
N ALA A 126 19.72 9.37 16.49
CA ALA A 126 18.83 10.51 16.33
C ALA A 126 18.00 10.38 15.05
N LYS A 127 16.69 10.56 15.17
CA LYS A 127 15.83 10.81 14.01
C LYS A 127 16.26 12.15 13.37
N ASN A 128 16.25 12.22 12.03
CA ASN A 128 16.52 13.44 11.26
C ASN A 128 17.97 13.95 11.31
N VAL A 129 18.96 13.06 11.27
CA VAL A 129 20.40 13.41 11.18
C VAL A 129 20.70 14.04 9.82
N VAL A 130 21.23 15.27 9.82
CA VAL A 130 21.62 15.97 8.59
C VAL A 130 22.92 15.39 8.03
N LYS A 131 22.86 14.86 6.82
CA LYS A 131 24.07 14.34 6.14
C LYS A 131 24.78 15.47 5.40
N ILE A 132 25.96 15.85 5.89
CA ILE A 132 26.82 16.83 5.25
C ILE A 132 27.71 16.13 4.24
N THR A 133 27.65 16.54 2.97
CA THR A 133 28.48 15.99 1.88
C THR A 133 29.79 16.75 1.74
N GLU A 134 30.77 16.18 1.04
CA GLU A 134 32.03 16.87 0.70
C GLU A 134 31.77 18.15 -0.10
N ARG A 135 30.79 18.14 -0.98
CA ARG A 135 30.39 19.29 -1.76
C ARG A 135 29.87 20.42 -0.86
N ASP A 136 29.00 20.13 0.10
CA ASP A 136 28.49 21.11 1.05
C ASP A 136 29.64 21.78 1.84
N MET A 137 30.63 20.99 2.26
CA MET A 137 31.79 21.50 2.99
C MET A 137 32.69 22.39 2.12
N LYS A 138 32.91 22.00 0.86
CA LYS A 138 33.72 22.79 -0.08
C LYS A 138 33.03 24.12 -0.42
N ASP A 139 31.75 24.10 -0.73
CA ASP A 139 30.96 25.31 -0.99
C ASP A 139 30.94 26.24 0.23
N TYR A 140 30.83 25.68 1.44
CA TYR A 140 30.87 26.43 2.68
C TYR A 140 32.26 27.02 2.97
N TRP A 141 33.35 26.25 2.68
CA TRP A 141 34.70 26.73 2.83
C TRP A 141 35.00 27.92 1.89
N ILE A 142 34.54 27.86 0.63
CA ILE A 142 34.68 28.99 -0.34
C ILE A 142 34.02 30.24 0.22
N MET A 143 32.79 30.09 0.79
CA MET A 143 32.06 31.20 1.33
C MET A 143 32.72 31.85 2.55
N LEU A 144 33.40 31.06 3.40
CA LEU A 144 34.13 31.58 4.57
C LEU A 144 35.49 32.16 4.22
N HIS A 145 36.14 31.68 3.17
CA HIS A 145 37.53 31.98 2.77
C HIS A 145 37.61 32.53 1.34
N PRO A 146 36.86 33.60 0.98
CA PRO A 146 36.77 34.05 -0.42
C PRO A 146 38.13 34.39 -1.06
N LYS A 147 39.05 35.01 -0.28
CA LYS A 147 40.37 35.35 -0.79
C LYS A 147 41.24 34.13 -1.05
N GLU A 148 41.21 33.14 -0.18
CA GLU A 148 41.94 31.87 -0.34
C GLU A 148 41.33 31.00 -1.44
N ALA A 149 39.99 31.00 -1.54
CA ALA A 149 39.26 30.34 -2.60
C ALA A 149 39.61 30.90 -3.98
N GLU A 150 39.79 32.21 -4.09
CA GLU A 150 40.21 32.86 -5.33
C GLU A 150 41.61 32.47 -5.75
N GLN A 151 42.51 32.24 -4.80
CA GLN A 151 43.89 31.73 -5.07
C GLN A 151 43.89 30.30 -5.57
N LYS A 152 42.82 29.50 -5.36
CA LYS A 152 42.68 28.17 -5.94
C LYS A 152 42.39 28.20 -7.46
N ILE A 153 42.07 29.37 -8.04
CA ILE A 153 41.90 29.59 -9.48
C ILE A 153 43.17 30.14 -10.07
N THR A 154 43.79 29.41 -11.00
CA THR A 154 45.06 29.84 -11.64
C THR A 154 44.80 30.83 -12.77
N GLN A 155 45.84 31.60 -13.14
CA GLN A 155 45.76 32.48 -14.32
C GLN A 155 45.49 31.69 -15.61
N ALA A 156 46.01 30.46 -15.71
CA ALA A 156 45.75 29.58 -16.85
C ALA A 156 44.27 29.16 -16.96
N ASP A 157 43.57 28.94 -15.82
CA ASP A 157 42.17 28.62 -15.81
C ASP A 157 41.33 29.83 -16.26
N ARG A 158 41.67 31.04 -15.76
CA ARG A 158 41.01 32.30 -16.17
C ARG A 158 41.14 32.57 -17.66
N LYS A 159 42.36 32.29 -18.21
CA LYS A 159 42.61 32.43 -19.64
C LYS A 159 41.74 31.48 -20.45
N LYS A 160 41.60 30.22 -20.05
CA LYS A 160 40.74 29.24 -20.72
C LYS A 160 39.26 29.64 -20.75
N VAL A 161 38.74 30.25 -19.68
CA VAL A 161 37.40 30.81 -19.65
C VAL A 161 37.31 32.00 -20.62
N GLN A 162 38.30 32.87 -20.64
CA GLN A 162 38.33 34.03 -21.51
C GLN A 162 38.47 33.66 -23.00
N ASP A 163 39.16 32.57 -23.30
CA ASP A 163 39.33 32.01 -24.67
C ASP A 163 38.13 31.13 -25.08
N GLY A 164 37.12 30.93 -24.21
CA GLY A 164 35.93 30.10 -24.46
C GLY A 164 36.18 28.59 -24.45
N GLU A 165 37.35 28.16 -23.97
CA GLU A 165 37.73 26.75 -23.85
C GLU A 165 37.22 26.08 -22.59
N MET A 166 36.64 26.85 -21.64
CA MET A 166 36.12 26.38 -20.37
C MET A 166 34.95 27.23 -19.93
N THR A 167 33.91 26.58 -19.41
CA THR A 167 32.74 27.28 -18.84
C THR A 167 32.97 27.71 -17.38
N ASP A 168 32.20 28.65 -16.88
CA ASP A 168 32.24 29.06 -15.45
C ASP A 168 31.98 27.89 -14.50
N ASP A 169 31.08 26.96 -14.88
CA ASP A 169 30.81 25.75 -14.10
C ASP A 169 32.01 24.81 -14.02
N GLU A 170 32.75 24.65 -15.11
CA GLU A 170 33.99 23.85 -15.13
C GLU A 170 35.12 24.53 -14.32
N LEU A 171 35.20 25.86 -14.38
CA LEU A 171 36.11 26.65 -13.53
C LEU A 171 35.78 26.41 -12.05
N TYR A 172 34.51 26.47 -11.69
CA TYR A 172 34.06 26.24 -10.32
C TYR A 172 34.35 24.80 -9.86
N GLN A 173 34.12 23.79 -10.69
CA GLN A 173 34.51 22.42 -10.38
C GLN A 173 36.02 22.27 -10.11
N ARG A 174 36.89 22.89 -10.93
CA ARG A 174 38.32 22.90 -10.69
C ARG A 174 38.69 23.56 -9.38
N GLN A 175 38.04 24.65 -9.03
CA GLN A 175 38.21 25.32 -7.73
C GLN A 175 37.90 24.36 -6.58
N LEU A 176 36.75 23.65 -6.66
CA LEU A 176 36.34 22.65 -5.67
C LEU A 176 37.36 21.48 -5.56
N ASP A 177 37.89 21.01 -6.69
CA ASP A 177 38.85 19.89 -6.71
C ASP A 177 40.16 20.24 -6.03
N ARG A 178 40.53 21.52 -5.99
CA ARG A 178 41.77 22.01 -5.35
C ARG A 178 41.60 22.30 -3.85
N ILE A 179 40.42 22.23 -3.29
CA ILE A 179 40.18 22.29 -1.85
C ILE A 179 40.61 20.98 -1.23
N SER A 180 41.63 21.05 -0.39
CA SER A 180 42.22 19.86 0.24
C SER A 180 41.45 19.42 1.49
N LYS A 181 41.68 18.17 1.93
CA LYS A 181 41.10 17.67 3.19
C LYS A 181 41.51 18.53 4.39
N LYS A 182 42.73 19.10 4.39
CA LYS A 182 43.20 20.00 5.44
C LYS A 182 42.39 21.31 5.49
N ASP A 183 41.99 21.82 4.33
CA ASP A 183 41.11 23.01 4.25
C ASP A 183 39.75 22.68 4.88
N LEU A 184 39.20 21.49 4.63
CA LEU A 184 37.91 21.03 5.19
C LEU A 184 38.00 20.72 6.68
N GLU A 185 39.12 20.28 7.20
CA GLU A 185 39.33 20.04 8.65
C GLU A 185 39.20 21.34 9.47
N SER A 186 39.48 22.51 8.86
CA SER A 186 39.29 23.84 9.52
C SER A 186 37.82 24.12 9.84
N LEU A 187 36.86 23.44 9.17
CA LEU A 187 35.43 23.61 9.36
C LEU A 187 34.87 22.80 10.53
N LYS A 188 35.70 22.05 11.26
CA LYS A 188 35.24 21.13 12.30
C LYS A 188 34.36 21.77 13.39
N SER A 189 34.62 23.02 13.74
CA SER A 189 33.84 23.80 14.69
C SER A 189 32.49 24.29 14.11
N ASP A 190 32.39 24.40 12.81
CA ASP A 190 31.28 25.04 12.10
C ASP A 190 30.32 24.01 11.44
N LEU A 191 30.54 22.71 11.65
CA LEU A 191 29.71 21.68 11.01
C LEU A 191 28.24 21.76 11.38
N GLU A 192 27.91 22.16 12.60
CA GLU A 192 26.52 22.37 13.03
C GLU A 192 25.88 23.57 12.32
N VAL A 193 26.61 24.68 12.21
CA VAL A 193 26.17 25.84 11.42
C VAL A 193 25.95 25.47 9.97
N LEU A 194 26.84 24.65 9.39
CA LEU A 194 26.69 24.13 8.03
C LEU A 194 25.45 23.22 7.90
N ALA A 195 25.18 22.36 8.89
CA ALA A 195 24.00 21.53 8.91
C ALA A 195 22.72 22.36 8.91
N ILE A 196 22.63 23.40 9.79
CA ILE A 196 21.51 24.32 9.85
C ILE A 196 21.34 25.06 8.54
N LYS A 197 22.42 25.67 8.02
CA LYS A 197 22.40 26.40 6.75
C LYS A 197 21.93 25.51 5.59
N ARG A 198 22.40 24.26 5.53
CA ARG A 198 21.97 23.28 4.53
C ARG A 198 20.47 23.04 4.59
N GLN A 199 19.89 22.85 5.80
CA GLN A 199 18.45 22.67 5.97
C GLN A 199 17.67 23.94 5.56
N MET A 200 18.15 25.12 5.92
CA MET A 200 17.53 26.40 5.52
C MET A 200 17.49 26.56 3.98
N GLU A 201 18.47 26.00 3.26
CA GLU A 201 18.63 26.13 1.80
C GLU A 201 18.08 24.92 1.01
N ALA A 202 17.64 23.86 1.69
CA ALA A 202 17.28 22.60 1.06
C ALA A 202 16.02 22.67 0.16
N GLY A 203 15.28 23.76 0.16
CA GLY A 203 14.01 23.86 -0.55
C GLY A 203 13.88 25.04 -1.49
N TYR A 204 12.66 25.26 -1.92
CA TYR A 204 12.30 26.35 -2.83
C TYR A 204 12.09 27.66 -2.08
N SER A 205 12.32 28.78 -2.75
CA SER A 205 12.00 30.10 -2.21
C SER A 205 10.51 30.21 -1.88
N ASN A 206 10.17 30.97 -0.85
CA ASN A 206 8.81 31.20 -0.37
C ASN A 206 8.06 29.92 0.11
N THR A 207 8.83 28.87 0.46
CA THR A 207 8.27 27.64 1.04
C THR A 207 8.99 27.37 2.37
N PRO A 208 8.25 27.22 3.50
CA PRO A 208 8.88 26.87 4.76
C PRO A 208 9.65 25.55 4.68
N GLN A 209 10.89 25.55 5.13
CA GLN A 209 11.75 24.37 5.22
C GLN A 209 11.95 24.01 6.69
N ILE A 210 11.89 22.72 7.01
CA ILE A 210 12.16 22.24 8.35
C ILE A 210 13.66 22.33 8.61
N VAL A 211 14.06 23.17 9.57
CA VAL A 211 15.42 23.23 10.08
C VAL A 211 15.65 22.10 11.07
N LYS A 212 14.75 21.97 12.06
CA LYS A 212 14.75 20.88 13.05
C LYS A 212 13.32 20.60 13.50
N SER A 213 12.90 19.32 13.46
CA SER A 213 11.66 18.85 14.06
C SER A 213 11.93 18.08 15.36
N GLY A 214 10.97 18.09 16.29
CA GLY A 214 11.12 17.47 17.60
C GLY A 214 12.11 18.20 18.49
N VAL A 215 12.11 19.56 18.39
CA VAL A 215 12.89 20.41 19.30
C VAL A 215 12.34 20.31 20.72
N THR A 216 13.21 20.47 21.72
CA THR A 216 12.79 20.52 23.12
C THR A 216 11.93 21.76 23.40
N ASN A 217 11.19 21.76 24.50
CA ASN A 217 10.39 22.92 24.86
C ASN A 217 11.27 24.15 25.14
N GLU A 218 12.47 23.95 25.64
CA GLU A 218 13.47 24.99 25.91
C GLU A 218 13.98 25.60 24.60
N GLU A 219 14.39 24.74 23.63
CA GLU A 219 14.81 25.22 22.30
C GLU A 219 13.69 25.98 21.59
N TYR A 220 12.45 25.46 21.66
CA TYR A 220 11.28 26.09 21.07
C TYR A 220 11.01 27.47 21.67
N ALA A 221 11.05 27.58 23.00
CA ALA A 221 10.83 28.85 23.70
C ALA A 221 11.91 29.87 23.37
N VAL A 222 13.21 29.48 23.43
CA VAL A 222 14.34 30.37 23.13
C VAL A 222 14.25 30.92 21.71
N VAL A 223 13.94 30.06 20.72
CA VAL A 223 13.81 30.55 19.33
C VAL A 223 12.58 31.43 19.17
N SER A 224 11.43 31.09 19.81
CA SER A 224 10.21 31.89 19.74
C SER A 224 10.39 33.28 20.31
N GLU A 225 11.19 33.46 21.35
CA GLU A 225 11.50 34.77 21.98
C GLU A 225 12.41 35.64 21.12
N HIS A 226 13.11 35.08 20.11
CA HIS A 226 14.09 35.80 19.29
C HIS A 226 13.73 35.84 17.80
N LEU A 227 12.46 35.59 17.44
CA LEU A 227 12.03 35.58 16.03
C LEU A 227 12.24 36.91 15.32
N ASP A 228 12.15 38.03 16.02
CA ASP A 228 12.44 39.37 15.51
C ASP A 228 13.90 39.56 15.03
N GLU A 229 14.83 38.81 15.61
CA GLU A 229 16.24 38.82 15.23
C GLU A 229 16.60 37.73 14.19
N LEU A 230 15.66 36.88 13.83
CA LEU A 230 15.82 35.70 12.97
C LEU A 230 14.88 35.74 11.74
N PRO A 231 15.05 36.74 10.84
CA PRO A 231 14.14 36.94 9.72
C PRO A 231 14.00 35.65 8.86
N GLY A 232 12.75 35.23 8.67
CA GLY A 232 12.40 34.02 7.94
C GLY A 232 12.37 32.74 8.77
N VAL A 233 12.86 32.76 10.01
CA VAL A 233 12.66 31.65 10.96
C VAL A 233 11.27 31.78 11.58
N ASP A 234 10.64 30.62 11.79
CA ASP A 234 9.35 30.50 12.47
C ASP A 234 9.32 29.24 13.33
N THR A 235 8.48 29.27 14.36
CA THR A 235 8.21 28.14 15.25
C THR A 235 6.80 27.63 14.98
N THR A 236 6.67 26.35 14.67
CA THR A 236 5.40 25.73 14.29
C THR A 236 5.25 24.34 14.88
N THR A 237 4.05 23.77 14.77
CA THR A 237 3.82 22.35 15.07
C THR A 237 3.83 21.57 13.76
N TYR A 238 4.62 20.51 13.74
CA TYR A 238 4.65 19.54 12.67
C TYR A 238 4.05 18.21 13.15
N TRP A 239 3.59 17.37 12.21
CA TRP A 239 2.89 16.14 12.54
C TRP A 239 3.63 14.94 11.95
N ASP A 240 4.08 14.02 12.81
CA ASP A 240 4.64 12.74 12.39
C ASP A 240 3.61 11.63 12.53
N ARG A 241 3.66 10.65 11.63
CA ARG A 241 2.76 9.49 11.70
C ARG A 241 3.18 8.56 12.83
N SER A 242 2.22 8.19 13.66
CA SER A 242 2.38 7.28 14.78
C SER A 242 1.63 5.98 14.54
N TYR A 243 2.28 4.86 14.84
CA TYR A 243 1.75 3.51 14.69
C TYR A 243 1.77 2.81 16.06
N PRO A 244 0.73 3.00 16.90
CA PRO A 244 0.68 2.46 18.26
C PRO A 244 0.89 0.94 18.33
N GLU A 245 0.44 0.23 17.28
CA GLU A 245 0.53 -1.22 17.17
C GLU A 245 1.83 -1.73 16.52
N ASN A 246 2.85 -0.85 16.44
CA ASN A 246 4.19 -1.17 15.96
C ASN A 246 4.22 -1.84 14.57
N SER A 247 4.52 -3.16 14.52
CA SER A 247 4.69 -3.91 13.28
C SER A 247 3.41 -4.60 12.77
N THR A 248 2.29 -4.54 13.52
CA THR A 248 1.04 -5.17 13.12
C THR A 248 0.45 -4.48 11.89
N LEU A 249 0.11 -5.23 10.86
CA LEU A 249 -0.41 -4.72 9.57
C LEU A 249 0.46 -3.65 8.89
N ARG A 250 1.69 -3.45 9.32
CA ARG A 250 2.50 -2.29 8.93
C ARG A 250 2.67 -2.16 7.42
N THR A 251 2.84 -3.27 6.71
CA THR A 251 2.99 -3.27 5.24
C THR A 251 1.71 -2.88 4.52
N LEU A 252 0.53 -3.16 5.10
CA LEU A 252 -0.77 -2.83 4.51
C LEU A 252 -1.18 -1.38 4.74
N LEU A 253 -0.88 -0.82 5.92
CA LEU A 253 -1.18 0.57 6.25
C LEU A 253 -0.45 1.53 5.30
N GLY A 254 0.76 1.18 4.89
CA GLY A 254 1.54 1.99 3.95
C GLY A 254 2.43 3.02 4.64
N ASN A 255 3.08 3.83 3.83
CA ASN A 255 4.02 4.85 4.27
C ASN A 255 3.61 6.24 3.79
N VAL A 256 4.06 7.23 4.53
CA VAL A 256 4.00 8.66 4.18
C VAL A 256 5.42 9.13 3.88
N SER A 257 5.60 9.98 2.87
CA SER A 257 6.91 10.60 2.61
C SER A 257 7.31 11.51 3.78
N SER A 258 8.60 11.61 4.04
CA SER A 258 9.12 12.63 4.94
C SER A 258 9.08 14.01 4.27
N ALA A 259 9.12 15.09 5.04
CA ALA A 259 9.20 16.44 4.50
C ALA A 259 10.45 16.67 3.63
N ASN A 260 11.55 15.97 3.92
CA ASN A 260 12.78 16.04 3.13
C ASN A 260 12.65 15.29 1.78
N GLU A 261 11.84 14.25 1.71
CA GLU A 261 11.53 13.53 0.47
C GLU A 261 10.51 14.28 -0.37
N GLY A 262 9.52 14.89 0.30
CA GLY A 262 8.44 15.64 -0.33
C GLY A 262 7.58 14.80 -1.28
N LEU A 263 7.13 15.42 -2.37
CA LEU A 263 6.29 14.77 -3.37
C LEU A 263 7.05 13.76 -4.22
N PRO A 264 6.46 12.58 -4.54
CA PRO A 264 7.04 11.61 -5.45
C PRO A 264 7.35 12.24 -6.83
N LYS A 265 8.56 12.01 -7.36
CA LYS A 265 9.06 12.66 -8.59
C LYS A 265 8.17 12.44 -9.80
N ASP A 266 7.58 11.27 -9.93
CA ASP A 266 6.67 10.88 -11.02
C ASP A 266 5.27 11.52 -10.91
N LYS A 267 4.89 12.06 -9.73
CA LYS A 267 3.57 12.63 -9.46
C LYS A 267 3.57 14.10 -9.02
N VAL A 268 4.71 14.78 -9.13
CA VAL A 268 4.85 16.17 -8.67
C VAL A 268 3.77 17.08 -9.28
N GLN A 269 3.55 17.03 -10.60
CA GLN A 269 2.56 17.88 -11.27
C GLN A 269 1.12 17.56 -10.83
N TYR A 270 0.83 16.29 -10.59
CA TYR A 270 -0.46 15.84 -10.09
C TYR A 270 -0.80 16.45 -8.73
N TYR A 271 0.16 16.46 -7.80
CA TYR A 271 -0.03 17.03 -6.47
C TYR A 271 -0.02 18.56 -6.47
N LEU A 272 0.90 19.19 -7.21
CA LEU A 272 0.94 20.66 -7.32
C LEU A 272 -0.38 21.23 -7.86
N SER A 273 -1.00 20.58 -8.87
CA SER A 273 -2.30 21.02 -9.41
C SER A 273 -3.46 20.90 -8.40
N ARG A 274 -3.24 20.17 -7.29
CA ARG A 274 -4.20 20.00 -6.18
C ARG A 274 -3.87 20.85 -4.95
N GLY A 275 -2.93 21.79 -5.08
CA GLY A 275 -2.58 22.73 -4.02
C GLY A 275 -1.57 22.20 -3.00
N TYR A 276 -0.90 21.07 -3.30
CA TYR A 276 0.22 20.60 -2.49
C TYR A 276 1.48 21.43 -2.75
N SER A 277 2.31 21.53 -1.75
CA SER A 277 3.67 22.07 -1.85
C SER A 277 4.67 20.94 -2.11
N ARG A 278 5.83 21.25 -2.71
CA ARG A 278 6.80 20.22 -3.09
C ARG A 278 7.36 19.39 -1.92
N ASN A 279 7.42 19.98 -0.74
CA ASN A 279 7.88 19.36 0.51
C ASN A 279 6.74 18.76 1.36
N ASP A 280 5.52 18.68 0.82
CA ASP A 280 4.41 18.06 1.52
C ASP A 280 4.61 16.57 1.69
N GLN A 281 4.19 16.10 2.85
CA GLN A 281 4.06 14.69 3.11
C GLN A 281 2.81 14.14 2.43
N VAL A 282 3.00 13.07 1.67
CA VAL A 282 1.91 12.36 0.99
C VAL A 282 2.03 10.86 1.20
N GLY A 283 0.93 10.16 1.15
CA GLY A 283 0.93 8.70 1.15
C GLY A 283 1.67 8.14 -0.07
N THR A 284 2.66 7.30 0.17
CA THR A 284 3.52 6.74 -0.88
C THR A 284 3.15 5.31 -1.25
N SER A 285 2.43 4.61 -0.36
CA SER A 285 2.03 3.21 -0.59
C SER A 285 0.72 2.86 0.12
N TYR A 286 0.05 1.88 -0.40
CA TYR A 286 -1.15 1.19 0.11
C TYR A 286 -2.25 2.11 0.67
N LEU A 287 -2.78 1.88 1.89
CA LEU A 287 -3.90 2.66 2.43
C LEU A 287 -3.57 4.15 2.55
N GLU A 288 -2.38 4.52 3.00
CA GLU A 288 -1.95 5.93 3.05
C GLU A 288 -1.99 6.60 1.68
N LYS A 289 -1.58 5.89 0.60
CA LYS A 289 -1.60 6.41 -0.77
C LYS A 289 -2.99 6.39 -1.38
N GLN A 290 -3.73 5.30 -1.18
CA GLN A 290 -5.05 5.09 -1.77
C GLN A 290 -6.06 6.14 -1.28
N TYR A 291 -6.00 6.45 0.02
CA TYR A 291 -6.89 7.39 0.67
C TYR A 291 -6.22 8.75 0.97
N GLU A 292 -5.17 9.12 0.20
CA GLU A 292 -4.45 10.39 0.37
C GLU A 292 -5.39 11.60 0.38
N ALA A 293 -6.36 11.64 -0.55
CA ALA A 293 -7.28 12.78 -0.67
C ALA A 293 -8.17 12.97 0.57
N GLN A 294 -8.49 11.90 1.28
CA GLN A 294 -9.27 11.92 2.51
C GLN A 294 -8.39 12.20 3.72
N LEU A 295 -7.22 11.56 3.77
CA LEU A 295 -6.32 11.62 4.91
C LEU A 295 -5.54 12.93 5.04
N SER A 296 -5.25 13.64 3.93
CA SER A 296 -4.35 14.80 3.94
C SER A 296 -4.92 16.05 4.61
N GLY A 297 -6.24 16.21 4.63
CA GLY A 297 -6.90 17.39 5.16
C GLY A 297 -6.72 18.65 4.31
N GLN A 298 -7.13 19.78 4.85
CA GLN A 298 -6.98 21.09 4.24
C GLN A 298 -6.01 21.93 5.07
N LYS A 299 -4.90 22.38 4.47
CA LYS A 299 -3.93 23.23 5.15
C LYS A 299 -4.49 24.59 5.48
N GLU A 300 -4.06 25.14 6.59
CA GLU A 300 -4.21 26.55 6.85
C GLU A 300 -3.33 27.34 5.86
N LYS A 301 -3.89 28.39 5.26
CA LYS A 301 -3.17 29.31 4.38
C LYS A 301 -3.26 30.70 4.94
N VAL A 302 -2.10 31.28 5.19
CA VAL A 302 -1.94 32.64 5.67
C VAL A 302 -1.13 33.42 4.64
N GLN A 303 -1.65 34.53 4.19
CA GLN A 303 -1.00 35.43 3.27
C GLN A 303 -0.38 36.59 4.07
N TYR A 304 0.94 36.71 4.01
CA TYR A 304 1.69 37.81 4.56
C TYR A 304 1.82 38.92 3.51
N VAL A 305 1.25 40.07 3.78
CA VAL A 305 1.36 41.28 2.95
C VAL A 305 2.56 42.05 3.44
N THR A 306 3.61 42.20 2.60
CA THR A 306 4.84 42.89 2.99
C THR A 306 5.04 44.15 2.16
N ASP A 307 5.78 45.15 2.65
CA ASP A 307 6.21 46.32 1.87
C ASP A 307 7.40 45.96 0.93
N LYS A 308 7.82 46.92 0.10
CA LYS A 308 8.97 46.72 -0.83
C LYS A 308 10.30 46.43 -0.11
N LYS A 309 10.38 46.64 1.20
CA LYS A 309 11.54 46.33 2.03
C LYS A 309 11.43 45.00 2.75
N GLY A 310 10.28 44.28 2.57
CA GLY A 310 10.02 43.00 3.21
C GLY A 310 9.42 43.13 4.63
N ASN A 311 9.04 44.33 5.08
CA ASN A 311 8.38 44.47 6.37
C ASN A 311 6.93 44.03 6.29
N LEU A 312 6.44 43.26 7.26
CA LEU A 312 5.07 42.81 7.36
C LEU A 312 4.11 43.99 7.54
N LEU A 313 3.15 44.14 6.64
CA LEU A 313 2.10 45.17 6.68
C LEU A 313 0.78 44.60 7.20
N ASP A 314 0.43 43.37 6.79
CA ASP A 314 -0.83 42.73 7.18
C ASP A 314 -0.71 41.20 7.09
N THR A 315 -1.60 40.50 7.79
CA THR A 315 -1.70 39.02 7.79
C THR A 315 -3.14 38.63 7.50
N ILE A 316 -3.38 38.01 6.35
CA ILE A 316 -4.70 37.62 5.88
C ILE A 316 -4.82 36.10 5.95
N GLN A 317 -5.76 35.56 6.76
CA GLN A 317 -6.09 34.16 6.75
C GLN A 317 -6.90 33.82 5.50
N VAL A 318 -6.28 33.14 4.53
CA VAL A 318 -6.90 32.76 3.24
C VAL A 318 -7.77 31.52 3.38
N SER A 319 -7.33 30.55 4.17
CA SER A 319 -8.13 29.36 4.51
C SER A 319 -7.82 28.88 5.92
N LYS A 320 -8.87 28.42 6.60
CA LYS A 320 -8.72 27.77 7.91
C LYS A 320 -8.24 26.34 7.72
N GLY A 321 -7.27 25.93 8.53
CA GLY A 321 -6.79 24.54 8.54
C GLY A 321 -7.87 23.58 9.04
N GLU A 322 -8.01 22.45 8.37
CA GLU A 322 -8.87 21.35 8.80
C GLU A 322 -8.11 20.03 8.65
N ARG A 323 -8.04 19.24 9.73
CA ARG A 323 -7.36 17.94 9.67
C ARG A 323 -8.05 16.97 8.71
N GLY A 324 -7.33 15.93 8.26
CA GLY A 324 -7.86 14.93 7.38
C GLY A 324 -9.02 14.13 7.98
N SER A 325 -9.86 13.57 7.10
CA SER A 325 -10.93 12.64 7.46
C SER A 325 -10.37 11.32 7.96
N ASP A 326 -11.04 10.72 8.93
CA ASP A 326 -10.63 9.46 9.54
C ASP A 326 -11.13 8.26 8.72
N LEU A 327 -10.36 7.19 8.71
CA LEU A 327 -10.76 5.90 8.14
C LEU A 327 -11.10 4.92 9.25
N VAL A 328 -12.25 4.26 9.14
CA VAL A 328 -12.58 3.08 9.94
C VAL A 328 -12.37 1.87 9.05
N LEU A 329 -11.45 1.01 9.42
CA LEU A 329 -11.14 -0.21 8.69
C LEU A 329 -12.13 -1.33 9.04
N THR A 330 -12.21 -2.35 8.18
CA THR A 330 -12.96 -3.58 8.45
C THR A 330 -12.23 -4.52 9.39
N ILE A 331 -10.94 -4.31 9.59
CA ILE A 331 -10.04 -5.13 10.40
C ILE A 331 -10.46 -5.11 11.88
N ASP A 332 -10.47 -6.27 12.51
CA ASP A 332 -10.52 -6.43 13.97
C ASP A 332 -9.09 -6.58 14.50
N MET A 333 -8.60 -5.59 15.23
CA MET A 333 -7.21 -5.58 15.71
C MET A 333 -6.91 -6.65 16.76
N GLU A 334 -7.87 -7.10 17.54
CA GLU A 334 -7.66 -8.20 18.49
C GLU A 334 -7.49 -9.52 17.74
N LEU A 335 -8.37 -9.78 16.79
CA LEU A 335 -8.26 -10.94 15.89
C LEU A 335 -6.94 -10.90 15.10
N GLN A 336 -6.60 -9.74 14.52
CA GLN A 336 -5.37 -9.55 13.74
C GLN A 336 -4.11 -9.89 14.56
N LYS A 337 -3.98 -9.32 15.76
CA LYS A 337 -2.84 -9.57 16.66
C LYS A 337 -2.75 -11.04 17.08
N ALA A 338 -3.87 -11.64 17.42
CA ALA A 338 -3.92 -13.05 17.81
C ALA A 338 -3.49 -13.95 16.65
N VAL A 339 -4.00 -13.72 15.45
CA VAL A 339 -3.63 -14.51 14.25
C VAL A 339 -2.17 -14.27 13.87
N GLU A 340 -1.66 -13.05 13.92
CA GLU A 340 -0.24 -12.76 13.67
C GLU A 340 0.69 -13.50 14.67
N LYS A 341 0.28 -13.52 15.93
CA LYS A 341 1.00 -14.29 16.95
C LYS A 341 0.97 -15.78 16.67
N GLN A 342 -0.19 -16.35 16.32
CA GLN A 342 -0.34 -17.76 15.97
C GLN A 342 0.55 -18.13 14.78
N ILE A 343 0.61 -17.29 13.73
CA ILE A 343 1.52 -17.52 12.59
C ILE A 343 2.98 -17.50 13.06
N THR A 344 3.35 -16.53 13.88
CA THR A 344 4.72 -16.40 14.41
C THR A 344 5.12 -17.63 15.19
N ASP A 345 4.29 -18.06 16.15
CA ASP A 345 4.53 -19.23 17.00
C ASP A 345 4.67 -20.50 16.16
N GLN A 346 3.79 -20.70 15.18
CA GLN A 346 3.82 -21.85 14.28
C GLN A 346 5.05 -21.83 13.35
N LEU A 347 5.43 -20.71 12.79
CA LEU A 347 6.63 -20.62 11.95
C LEU A 347 7.90 -20.96 12.76
N LEU A 348 8.02 -20.42 13.98
CA LEU A 348 9.18 -20.67 14.83
C LEU A 348 9.22 -22.16 15.25
N ALA A 349 8.09 -22.72 15.66
CA ALA A 349 8.01 -24.11 16.09
C ALA A 349 8.27 -25.10 14.94
N LYS A 350 7.58 -24.91 13.79
CA LYS A 350 7.70 -25.83 12.65
C LYS A 350 9.05 -25.71 11.95
N LYS A 351 9.70 -24.52 11.98
CA LYS A 351 11.04 -24.32 11.37
C LYS A 351 12.11 -25.25 12.00
N GLN A 352 11.90 -25.70 13.23
CA GLN A 352 12.81 -26.62 13.92
C GLN A 352 12.60 -28.10 13.51
N MET A 353 11.53 -28.39 12.75
CA MET A 353 11.21 -29.76 12.36
C MET A 353 12.02 -30.22 11.14
N LYS A 354 12.29 -31.52 11.05
CA LYS A 354 12.93 -32.09 9.85
C LYS A 354 12.04 -31.89 8.62
N GLY A 355 12.64 -31.46 7.52
CA GLY A 355 11.94 -31.32 6.23
C GLY A 355 11.23 -29.98 6.03
N THR A 356 11.44 -29.01 6.92
CA THR A 356 10.84 -27.66 6.84
C THR A 356 11.88 -26.55 6.57
N GLN A 357 13.04 -26.91 6.04
CA GLN A 357 14.13 -25.97 5.79
C GLN A 357 13.75 -24.82 4.84
N PHE A 358 12.75 -25.00 3.97
CA PHE A 358 12.25 -23.98 3.04
C PHE A 358 11.03 -23.23 3.57
N LEU A 359 10.44 -23.65 4.68
CA LEU A 359 9.34 -22.94 5.34
C LEU A 359 9.83 -21.56 5.82
N ASP A 360 9.36 -20.50 5.20
CA ASP A 360 9.78 -19.13 5.53
C ASP A 360 8.61 -18.15 5.70
N ARG A 361 7.38 -18.53 5.34
CA ARG A 361 6.22 -17.64 5.43
C ARG A 361 4.91 -18.39 5.59
N ALA A 362 3.92 -17.69 6.15
CA ALA A 362 2.55 -18.18 6.21
C ALA A 362 1.57 -17.00 6.14
N PHE A 363 0.40 -17.26 5.59
CA PHE A 363 -0.68 -16.31 5.39
C PHE A 363 -1.97 -16.85 5.97
N VAL A 364 -2.72 -15.97 6.65
CA VAL A 364 -4.09 -16.22 7.09
C VAL A 364 -4.92 -14.98 6.77
N ILE A 365 -5.99 -15.16 6.01
CA ILE A 365 -6.94 -14.11 5.69
C ILE A 365 -8.35 -14.60 6.02
N MET A 366 -9.12 -13.74 6.69
CA MET A 366 -10.52 -14.02 7.05
C MET A 366 -11.42 -12.89 6.54
N MET A 367 -12.55 -13.27 5.95
CA MET A 367 -13.48 -12.36 5.29
C MET A 367 -14.92 -12.74 5.62
N ASP A 368 -15.76 -11.77 5.89
CA ASP A 368 -17.21 -11.97 5.93
C ASP A 368 -17.71 -12.29 4.51
N PRO A 369 -18.33 -13.46 4.29
CA PRO A 369 -18.74 -13.88 2.96
C PRO A 369 -19.92 -13.09 2.39
N HIS A 370 -20.66 -12.33 3.20
CA HIS A 370 -21.83 -11.56 2.78
C HIS A 370 -21.53 -10.09 2.51
N THR A 371 -20.59 -9.51 3.25
CA THR A 371 -20.23 -8.09 3.12
C THR A 371 -18.93 -7.85 2.36
N GLY A 372 -18.04 -8.85 2.29
CA GLY A 372 -16.70 -8.67 1.74
C GLY A 372 -15.72 -8.00 2.71
N GLU A 373 -16.16 -7.66 3.93
CA GLU A 373 -15.29 -7.07 4.96
C GLU A 373 -14.16 -8.04 5.32
N ILE A 374 -12.92 -7.59 5.21
CA ILE A 374 -11.74 -8.35 5.65
C ILE A 374 -11.53 -8.08 7.12
N LEU A 375 -11.71 -9.12 7.96
CA LEU A 375 -11.59 -8.99 9.40
C LEU A 375 -10.15 -9.13 9.87
N THR A 376 -9.35 -9.92 9.18
CA THR A 376 -7.90 -10.05 9.38
C THR A 376 -7.22 -10.38 8.06
N MET A 377 -6.04 -9.78 7.84
CA MET A 377 -5.14 -10.04 6.72
C MET A 377 -3.73 -10.20 7.28
N ALA A 378 -3.43 -11.37 7.80
CA ALA A 378 -2.15 -11.65 8.44
C ALA A 378 -1.20 -12.37 7.48
N GLY A 379 0.05 -11.97 7.52
CA GLY A 379 1.16 -12.63 6.84
C GLY A 379 2.45 -12.36 7.59
N LYS A 380 3.24 -13.40 7.81
CA LYS A 380 4.55 -13.29 8.46
C LYS A 380 5.61 -14.01 7.64
N LYS A 381 6.81 -13.44 7.67
CA LYS A 381 7.97 -13.99 6.99
C LYS A 381 9.12 -14.17 7.98
N TYR A 382 9.67 -15.38 8.00
CA TYR A 382 10.88 -15.71 8.74
C TYR A 382 12.10 -15.28 7.93
N THR A 383 12.96 -14.47 8.53
CA THR A 383 14.23 -14.02 7.95
C THR A 383 15.37 -14.19 8.96
N ILE A 384 16.59 -14.04 8.50
CA ILE A 384 17.78 -13.97 9.36
C ILE A 384 18.31 -12.54 9.30
N ASP A 385 18.44 -11.92 10.45
CA ASP A 385 19.05 -10.61 10.58
C ASP A 385 20.51 -10.68 10.12
N LYS A 386 20.87 -9.91 9.10
CA LYS A 386 22.19 -9.94 8.48
C LYS A 386 23.33 -9.45 9.39
N LYS A 387 23.01 -8.67 10.42
CA LYS A 387 24.02 -8.10 11.34
C LYS A 387 24.27 -9.02 12.53
N THR A 388 23.20 -9.60 13.07
CA THR A 388 23.27 -10.41 14.29
C THR A 388 23.26 -11.91 14.04
N GLY A 389 22.84 -12.36 12.85
CA GLY A 389 22.62 -13.77 12.54
C GLY A 389 21.39 -14.36 13.25
N ALA A 390 20.62 -13.55 13.97
CA ALA A 390 19.45 -14.00 14.73
C ALA A 390 18.22 -14.18 13.86
N PRO A 391 17.32 -15.15 14.18
CA PRO A 391 16.01 -15.25 13.55
C PRO A 391 15.18 -13.99 13.78
N LYS A 392 14.49 -13.54 12.73
CA LYS A 392 13.58 -12.40 12.77
C LYS A 392 12.28 -12.76 12.04
N ILE A 393 11.14 -12.42 12.65
CA ILE A 393 9.84 -12.49 11.99
C ILE A 393 9.43 -11.08 11.57
N GLU A 394 9.14 -10.93 10.30
CA GLU A 394 8.74 -9.66 9.70
C GLU A 394 7.26 -9.70 9.28
N ASP A 395 6.59 -8.53 9.33
CA ASP A 395 5.26 -8.38 8.76
C ASP A 395 5.31 -8.58 7.24
N PHE A 396 4.40 -9.40 6.76
CA PHE A 396 4.24 -9.68 5.33
C PHE A 396 2.75 -9.79 4.94
N ALA A 397 1.89 -9.02 5.61
CA ALA A 397 0.45 -8.98 5.35
C ALA A 397 0.14 -8.73 3.87
N LEU A 398 0.94 -7.85 3.24
CA LEU A 398 0.84 -7.54 1.82
C LEU A 398 1.02 -8.74 0.90
N GLY A 399 1.73 -9.77 1.32
CA GLY A 399 1.88 -11.00 0.56
C GLY A 399 0.54 -11.69 0.23
N ASN A 400 -0.52 -11.41 1.01
CA ASN A 400 -1.87 -11.92 0.72
C ASN A 400 -2.42 -11.43 -0.64
N ILE A 401 -1.99 -10.27 -1.13
CA ILE A 401 -2.47 -9.68 -2.39
C ILE A 401 -1.41 -9.69 -3.49
N SER A 402 -0.11 -9.70 -3.14
CA SER A 402 0.98 -9.48 -4.07
C SER A 402 1.74 -10.75 -4.47
N THR A 403 1.52 -11.87 -3.77
CA THR A 403 2.18 -13.16 -4.06
C THR A 403 1.18 -14.25 -4.39
N SER A 404 1.55 -15.14 -5.31
CA SER A 404 0.68 -16.23 -5.76
C SER A 404 1.39 -17.58 -5.72
N TYR A 405 0.62 -18.63 -5.46
CA TYR A 405 1.12 -19.97 -5.27
C TYR A 405 0.18 -21.00 -5.91
N THR A 406 0.68 -22.17 -6.23
CA THR A 406 -0.18 -23.32 -6.57
C THR A 406 -0.96 -23.73 -5.34
N MET A 407 -2.30 -23.76 -5.45
CA MET A 407 -3.20 -23.96 -4.31
C MET A 407 -3.57 -25.41 -4.06
N GLY A 408 -3.36 -26.27 -5.06
CA GLY A 408 -3.71 -27.70 -4.96
C GLY A 408 -5.20 -27.92 -4.72
N SER A 409 -5.51 -28.97 -4.01
CA SER A 409 -6.86 -29.52 -3.86
C SER A 409 -7.91 -28.59 -3.25
N VAL A 410 -7.57 -27.40 -2.76
CA VAL A 410 -8.57 -26.44 -2.26
C VAL A 410 -9.50 -25.94 -3.37
N VAL A 411 -9.04 -25.88 -4.63
CA VAL A 411 -9.85 -25.43 -5.77
C VAL A 411 -10.83 -26.48 -6.31
N LYS A 412 -10.79 -27.71 -5.79
CA LYS A 412 -11.64 -28.81 -6.27
C LYS A 412 -13.14 -28.55 -6.17
N GLY A 413 -13.57 -27.67 -5.28
CA GLY A 413 -14.95 -27.20 -5.24
C GLY A 413 -15.37 -26.52 -6.55
N ALA A 414 -14.52 -25.64 -7.07
CA ALA A 414 -14.76 -24.98 -8.37
C ALA A 414 -14.72 -25.99 -9.53
N THR A 415 -13.81 -27.00 -9.50
CA THR A 415 -13.75 -28.06 -10.51
C THR A 415 -15.02 -28.89 -10.56
N VAL A 416 -15.55 -29.27 -9.39
CA VAL A 416 -16.83 -30.01 -9.32
C VAL A 416 -17.99 -29.17 -9.84
N LEU A 417 -18.05 -27.89 -9.44
CA LEU A 417 -19.10 -26.97 -9.89
C LEU A 417 -19.01 -26.74 -11.41
N ALA A 418 -17.81 -26.58 -11.97
CA ALA A 418 -17.59 -26.47 -13.42
C ALA A 418 -18.08 -27.72 -14.15
N GLY A 419 -17.75 -28.90 -13.63
CA GLY A 419 -18.19 -30.18 -14.22
C GLY A 419 -19.71 -30.39 -14.17
N LEU A 420 -20.39 -29.94 -13.11
CA LEU A 420 -21.85 -29.98 -12.96
C LEU A 420 -22.55 -29.00 -13.89
N ASP A 421 -22.02 -27.75 -13.95
CA ASP A 421 -22.63 -26.68 -14.75
C ASP A 421 -22.47 -26.92 -16.26
N SER A 422 -21.30 -27.40 -16.69
CA SER A 422 -21.07 -27.80 -18.09
C SER A 422 -21.86 -29.08 -18.51
N GLY A 423 -22.46 -29.76 -17.56
CA GLY A 423 -23.16 -31.04 -17.82
C GLY A 423 -22.22 -32.24 -18.04
N ALA A 424 -20.90 -32.03 -17.87
CA ALA A 424 -19.90 -33.10 -17.98
C ALA A 424 -20.05 -34.21 -16.92
N ILE A 425 -20.51 -33.79 -15.73
CA ILE A 425 -20.94 -34.75 -14.67
C ILE A 425 -22.36 -34.38 -14.21
N LYS A 426 -23.03 -35.37 -13.62
CA LYS A 426 -24.40 -35.23 -13.06
C LYS A 426 -24.37 -35.51 -11.55
N PRO A 427 -25.39 -35.16 -10.79
CA PRO A 427 -25.45 -35.42 -9.34
C PRO A 427 -25.23 -36.88 -8.95
N ASN A 428 -25.62 -37.81 -9.80
CA ASN A 428 -25.47 -39.26 -9.59
C ASN A 428 -24.24 -39.87 -10.28
N THR A 429 -23.34 -39.04 -10.84
CA THR A 429 -22.12 -39.53 -11.48
C THR A 429 -21.20 -40.21 -10.46
N VAL A 430 -20.79 -41.42 -10.76
CA VAL A 430 -19.81 -42.19 -9.98
C VAL A 430 -18.60 -42.46 -10.86
N PHE A 431 -17.42 -42.10 -10.39
CA PHE A 431 -16.16 -42.48 -11.00
C PHE A 431 -15.39 -43.44 -10.08
N VAL A 432 -14.73 -44.43 -10.66
CA VAL A 432 -13.81 -45.28 -9.94
C VAL A 432 -12.49 -44.54 -9.78
N ASP A 433 -12.07 -44.29 -8.55
CA ASP A 433 -10.75 -43.74 -8.23
C ASP A 433 -9.72 -44.90 -8.25
N GLU A 434 -8.94 -44.93 -9.32
CA GLU A 434 -7.90 -45.89 -9.62
C GLU A 434 -6.72 -45.18 -10.32
N PRO A 435 -5.48 -45.66 -10.25
CA PRO A 435 -4.36 -45.06 -10.97
C PRO A 435 -4.59 -45.02 -12.49
N LEU A 436 -4.57 -43.81 -13.07
CA LEU A 436 -4.79 -43.60 -14.50
C LEU A 436 -3.47 -43.71 -15.27
N LYS A 437 -3.41 -44.67 -16.21
CA LYS A 437 -2.30 -44.83 -17.15
C LYS A 437 -2.67 -44.14 -18.47
N ILE A 438 -2.04 -42.99 -18.75
CA ILE A 438 -2.27 -42.16 -19.94
C ILE A 438 -0.95 -42.11 -20.70
N LYS A 439 -1.01 -42.36 -22.03
CA LYS A 439 0.18 -42.41 -22.88
C LYS A 439 0.87 -41.03 -22.91
N GLY A 440 2.17 -40.98 -22.65
CA GLY A 440 2.97 -39.76 -22.68
C GLY A 440 2.88 -38.92 -21.40
N THR A 441 2.23 -39.41 -20.33
CA THR A 441 2.20 -38.76 -19.02
C THR A 441 2.67 -39.68 -17.90
N PRO A 442 3.18 -39.16 -16.77
CA PRO A 442 3.31 -39.93 -15.55
C PRO A 442 1.96 -40.50 -15.12
N VAL A 443 1.95 -41.60 -14.37
CA VAL A 443 0.71 -42.18 -13.81
C VAL A 443 0.01 -41.12 -12.95
N LYS A 444 -1.22 -40.76 -13.30
CA LYS A 444 -2.05 -39.80 -12.56
C LYS A 444 -2.86 -40.60 -11.51
N LYS A 445 -2.72 -40.19 -10.21
CA LYS A 445 -3.40 -40.91 -9.11
C LYS A 445 -3.78 -39.97 -7.97
N SER A 446 -4.63 -40.44 -7.09
CA SER A 446 -4.93 -39.84 -5.80
C SER A 446 -3.79 -40.07 -4.79
N ALA A 447 -3.95 -39.65 -3.57
CA ALA A 447 -2.93 -39.85 -2.51
C ALA A 447 -2.77 -41.37 -2.18
N GLU A 448 -3.88 -42.10 -2.18
CA GLU A 448 -3.89 -43.54 -1.98
C GLU A 448 -3.31 -44.27 -3.21
N ALA A 449 -2.36 -45.16 -2.97
CA ALA A 449 -1.59 -45.78 -4.04
C ALA A 449 -2.46 -46.65 -4.97
N GLU A 450 -3.39 -47.39 -4.41
CA GLU A 450 -4.30 -48.31 -5.12
C GLU A 450 -5.62 -47.64 -5.53
N GLY A 451 -5.86 -46.38 -5.10
CA GLY A 451 -7.09 -45.63 -5.30
C GLY A 451 -8.12 -45.85 -4.19
N LEU A 452 -9.24 -45.14 -4.31
CA LEU A 452 -10.33 -45.10 -3.31
C LEU A 452 -11.58 -45.85 -3.73
N GLY A 453 -11.57 -46.48 -4.93
CA GLY A 453 -12.73 -47.18 -5.49
C GLY A 453 -13.82 -46.23 -6.03
N PRO A 454 -15.09 -46.69 -6.09
CA PRO A 454 -16.20 -45.91 -6.62
C PRO A 454 -16.52 -44.69 -5.73
N LEU A 455 -16.52 -43.48 -6.29
CA LEU A 455 -16.80 -42.26 -5.58
C LEU A 455 -17.83 -41.40 -6.32
N THR A 456 -18.73 -40.76 -5.56
CA THR A 456 -19.48 -39.60 -6.00
C THR A 456 -18.60 -38.31 -5.80
N TYR A 457 -18.97 -37.20 -6.41
CA TYR A 457 -18.22 -35.93 -6.22
C TYR A 457 -18.16 -35.47 -4.74
N SER A 458 -19.23 -35.71 -3.96
CA SER A 458 -19.25 -35.38 -2.53
C SER A 458 -18.23 -36.22 -1.74
N ALA A 459 -18.14 -37.55 -2.03
CA ALA A 459 -17.11 -38.40 -1.45
C ALA A 459 -15.70 -38.04 -1.97
N ALA A 460 -15.59 -37.66 -3.25
CA ALA A 460 -14.33 -37.20 -3.84
C ALA A 460 -13.81 -35.90 -3.19
N LEU A 461 -14.70 -34.99 -2.81
CA LEU A 461 -14.33 -33.81 -2.02
C LEU A 461 -13.86 -34.19 -0.62
N LYS A 462 -14.58 -35.07 0.08
CA LYS A 462 -14.26 -35.56 1.43
C LYS A 462 -12.85 -36.18 1.50
N TYR A 463 -12.55 -37.10 0.59
CA TYR A 463 -11.26 -37.81 0.53
C TYR A 463 -10.21 -37.11 -0.32
N SER A 464 -10.57 -35.97 -0.94
CA SER A 464 -9.70 -35.21 -1.83
C SER A 464 -9.18 -36.01 -3.05
N SER A 465 -10.04 -36.83 -3.69
CA SER A 465 -9.70 -37.61 -4.89
C SER A 465 -9.18 -36.68 -6.01
N ASN A 466 -7.99 -36.98 -6.52
CA ASN A 466 -7.47 -36.35 -7.74
C ASN A 466 -8.09 -36.97 -8.98
N VAL A 467 -8.27 -38.29 -8.95
CA VAL A 467 -8.75 -39.07 -10.10
C VAL A 467 -10.16 -38.66 -10.48
N PHE A 468 -11.03 -38.37 -9.49
CA PHE A 468 -12.37 -37.86 -9.79
C PHE A 468 -12.28 -36.57 -10.58
N MET A 469 -11.42 -35.63 -10.16
CA MET A 469 -11.23 -34.33 -10.85
C MET A 469 -10.63 -34.51 -12.24
N PHE A 470 -9.65 -35.40 -12.39
CA PHE A 470 -9.08 -35.75 -13.71
C PHE A 470 -10.15 -36.25 -14.67
N LYS A 471 -11.00 -37.22 -14.22
CA LYS A 471 -12.10 -37.72 -15.02
C LYS A 471 -13.17 -36.65 -15.30
N THR A 472 -13.42 -35.73 -14.39
CA THR A 472 -14.29 -34.55 -14.61
C THR A 472 -13.74 -33.67 -15.73
N VAL A 473 -12.45 -33.30 -15.68
CA VAL A 473 -11.82 -32.47 -16.74
C VAL A 473 -11.80 -33.19 -18.08
N MET A 474 -11.55 -34.53 -18.09
CA MET A 474 -11.67 -35.31 -19.30
C MET A 474 -13.09 -35.28 -19.87
N ALA A 475 -14.12 -35.43 -19.00
CA ALA A 475 -15.51 -35.37 -19.41
C ALA A 475 -15.91 -34.01 -19.98
N MET A 476 -15.41 -32.90 -19.39
CA MET A 476 -15.56 -31.55 -19.96
C MET A 476 -14.95 -31.46 -21.37
N ALA A 477 -13.81 -32.13 -21.59
CA ALA A 477 -13.18 -32.21 -22.92
C ALA A 477 -13.89 -33.22 -23.88
N GLY A 478 -15.02 -33.80 -23.46
CA GLY A 478 -15.74 -34.82 -24.24
C GLY A 478 -15.06 -36.20 -24.31
N LEU A 479 -14.15 -36.47 -23.34
CA LEU A 479 -13.35 -37.69 -23.31
C LEU A 479 -13.80 -38.66 -22.19
N GLN A 480 -13.79 -39.94 -22.47
CA GLN A 480 -13.96 -40.99 -21.48
C GLN A 480 -12.63 -41.73 -21.27
N TYR A 481 -12.25 -41.95 -20.01
CA TYR A 481 -11.00 -42.62 -19.69
C TYR A 481 -11.04 -44.09 -20.11
N HIS A 482 -10.00 -44.53 -20.79
CA HIS A 482 -9.61 -45.95 -20.92
C HIS A 482 -8.08 -46.08 -20.78
N LYS A 483 -7.63 -47.23 -20.27
CA LYS A 483 -6.21 -47.49 -19.99
C LYS A 483 -5.34 -47.32 -21.24
N ASN A 484 -4.21 -46.63 -21.08
CA ASN A 484 -3.23 -46.29 -22.13
C ASN A 484 -3.77 -45.42 -23.28
N MET A 485 -4.88 -44.70 -23.08
CA MET A 485 -5.36 -43.74 -24.08
C MET A 485 -4.35 -42.58 -24.28
N THR A 486 -4.40 -41.97 -25.43
CA THR A 486 -3.85 -40.63 -25.63
C THR A 486 -4.82 -39.59 -25.07
N LEU A 487 -4.34 -38.41 -24.72
CA LEU A 487 -5.15 -37.35 -24.11
C LEU A 487 -5.28 -36.17 -25.08
N PRO A 488 -6.17 -36.18 -26.09
CA PRO A 488 -6.32 -35.12 -27.07
C PRO A 488 -7.15 -33.94 -26.52
N ILE A 489 -6.77 -33.39 -25.33
CA ILE A 489 -7.40 -32.21 -24.75
C ILE A 489 -6.99 -31.02 -25.60
N LYS A 490 -7.98 -30.23 -26.03
CA LYS A 490 -7.80 -28.99 -26.78
C LYS A 490 -7.50 -27.80 -25.85
N PRO A 491 -6.84 -26.74 -26.35
CA PRO A 491 -6.66 -25.48 -25.61
C PRO A 491 -7.95 -24.91 -25.04
N ASP A 492 -9.06 -25.05 -25.72
CA ASP A 492 -10.39 -24.58 -25.29
C ASP A 492 -10.80 -25.11 -23.91
N THR A 493 -10.40 -26.34 -23.56
CA THR A 493 -10.69 -26.92 -22.24
C THR A 493 -10.00 -26.15 -21.10
N PHE A 494 -8.77 -25.64 -21.34
CA PHE A 494 -8.09 -24.76 -20.37
C PHE A 494 -8.85 -23.45 -20.20
N SER A 495 -9.23 -22.82 -21.32
CA SER A 495 -9.95 -21.55 -21.33
C SER A 495 -11.32 -21.69 -20.67
N GLU A 496 -12.03 -22.80 -20.93
CA GLU A 496 -13.32 -23.11 -20.32
C GLU A 496 -13.17 -23.27 -18.79
N LEU A 497 -12.24 -24.10 -18.33
CA LEU A 497 -12.03 -24.31 -16.89
C LEU A 497 -11.58 -23.02 -16.17
N ARG A 498 -10.69 -22.20 -16.79
CA ARG A 498 -10.29 -20.89 -16.28
C ARG A 498 -11.45 -19.91 -16.25
N SER A 499 -12.36 -19.95 -17.24
CA SER A 499 -13.59 -19.15 -17.25
C SER A 499 -14.49 -19.48 -16.07
N TYR A 500 -14.66 -20.76 -15.73
CA TYR A 500 -15.37 -21.15 -14.52
C TYR A 500 -14.65 -20.67 -13.24
N TYR A 501 -13.34 -20.82 -13.17
CA TYR A 501 -12.54 -20.41 -12.01
C TYR A 501 -12.59 -18.89 -11.79
N SER A 502 -12.59 -18.10 -12.87
CA SER A 502 -12.65 -16.65 -12.81
C SER A 502 -13.95 -16.10 -12.19
N GLN A 503 -15.06 -16.85 -12.32
CA GLN A 503 -16.33 -16.47 -11.70
C GLN A 503 -16.22 -16.44 -10.16
N PHE A 504 -15.31 -17.21 -9.58
CA PHE A 504 -15.01 -17.22 -8.15
C PHE A 504 -13.91 -16.21 -7.74
N GLY A 505 -13.29 -15.53 -8.69
CA GLY A 505 -12.16 -14.63 -8.44
C GLY A 505 -10.78 -15.26 -8.63
N LEU A 506 -10.69 -16.55 -8.99
CA LEU A 506 -9.40 -17.22 -9.22
C LEU A 506 -8.82 -16.82 -10.58
N GLY A 507 -7.58 -16.28 -10.60
CA GLY A 507 -6.87 -15.88 -11.80
C GLY A 507 -7.29 -14.50 -12.39
N VAL A 508 -8.11 -13.75 -11.66
CA VAL A 508 -8.56 -12.39 -12.03
C VAL A 508 -8.44 -11.45 -10.82
N SER A 509 -8.55 -10.12 -11.06
CA SER A 509 -8.58 -9.15 -9.96
C SER A 509 -9.76 -9.41 -9.02
N THR A 510 -9.50 -9.34 -7.70
CA THR A 510 -10.54 -9.45 -6.68
C THR A 510 -11.35 -8.17 -6.53
N GLY A 511 -10.79 -7.04 -7.01
CA GLY A 511 -11.37 -5.72 -6.88
C GLY A 511 -11.11 -5.01 -5.56
N ILE A 512 -10.20 -5.55 -4.73
CA ILE A 512 -9.80 -4.89 -3.47
C ILE A 512 -9.37 -3.44 -3.72
N ASP A 513 -9.65 -2.59 -2.76
CA ASP A 513 -9.34 -1.14 -2.80
C ASP A 513 -7.87 -0.81 -2.53
N LEU A 514 -6.95 -1.59 -3.10
CA LEU A 514 -5.50 -1.40 -3.00
C LEU A 514 -4.81 -1.56 -4.36
N ASP A 515 -3.73 -0.81 -4.54
CA ASP A 515 -2.84 -0.95 -5.70
C ASP A 515 -2.00 -2.23 -5.63
N ASN A 516 -1.48 -2.66 -6.79
CA ASN A 516 -0.50 -3.74 -6.94
C ASN A 516 -1.04 -5.14 -6.57
N GLU A 517 -2.33 -5.37 -6.75
CA GLU A 517 -2.90 -6.71 -6.67
C GLU A 517 -2.32 -7.60 -7.78
N SER A 518 -1.90 -8.82 -7.40
CA SER A 518 -1.51 -9.88 -8.33
C SER A 518 -2.73 -10.71 -8.72
N THR A 519 -2.91 -10.96 -9.99
CA THR A 519 -3.96 -11.87 -10.49
C THR A 519 -3.52 -13.34 -10.50
N GLY A 520 -2.29 -13.62 -10.05
CA GLY A 520 -1.69 -14.95 -10.18
C GLY A 520 -0.97 -15.14 -11.52
N VAL A 521 -0.50 -16.35 -11.76
CA VAL A 521 0.22 -16.72 -12.99
C VAL A 521 -0.49 -17.91 -13.62
N GLN A 522 -0.84 -17.78 -14.89
CA GLN A 522 -1.35 -18.88 -15.70
C GLN A 522 -0.19 -19.72 -16.22
N GLY A 523 -0.34 -21.04 -16.19
CA GLY A 523 0.65 -21.96 -16.74
C GLY A 523 0.88 -21.72 -18.23
N GLY A 524 2.15 -21.72 -18.66
CA GLY A 524 2.56 -21.27 -19.99
C GLY A 524 2.60 -22.33 -21.10
N SER A 525 2.30 -23.60 -20.81
CA SER A 525 2.29 -24.66 -21.83
C SER A 525 0.97 -25.41 -21.81
N ASP A 526 0.29 -25.49 -22.95
CA ASP A 526 -0.98 -26.21 -23.11
C ASP A 526 -0.74 -27.69 -23.44
N VAL A 527 0.10 -28.33 -22.65
CA VAL A 527 0.30 -29.79 -22.75
C VAL A 527 -0.95 -30.48 -22.18
N PRO A 528 -1.58 -31.38 -22.91
CA PRO A 528 -2.86 -32.02 -22.52
C PRO A 528 -2.89 -32.57 -21.08
N GLY A 529 -1.78 -33.15 -20.60
CA GLY A 529 -1.66 -33.66 -19.23
C GLY A 529 -1.77 -32.57 -18.15
N THR A 530 -1.42 -31.32 -18.44
CA THR A 530 -1.46 -30.20 -17.50
C THR A 530 -2.86 -29.64 -17.31
N ALA A 531 -3.81 -29.87 -18.25
CA ALA A 531 -5.22 -29.57 -18.04
C ALA A 531 -5.81 -30.35 -16.86
N LEU A 532 -5.39 -31.62 -16.69
CA LEU A 532 -5.78 -32.40 -15.53
C LEU A 532 -5.20 -31.79 -14.23
N ASP A 533 -3.96 -31.31 -14.29
CA ASP A 533 -3.29 -30.66 -13.16
C ASP A 533 -3.96 -29.33 -12.80
N LEU A 534 -4.47 -28.56 -13.78
CA LEU A 534 -5.29 -27.39 -13.56
C LEU A 534 -6.54 -27.73 -12.72
N GLY A 535 -7.24 -28.83 -13.06
CA GLY A 535 -8.42 -29.29 -12.32
C GLY A 535 -8.19 -29.68 -10.86
N ILE A 536 -6.93 -29.80 -10.43
CA ILE A 536 -6.54 -30.08 -9.03
C ILE A 536 -5.71 -28.95 -8.42
N GLY A 537 -5.58 -27.78 -9.08
CA GLY A 537 -4.86 -26.60 -8.59
C GLY A 537 -3.33 -26.71 -8.60
N GLN A 538 -2.78 -27.51 -9.51
CA GLN A 538 -1.33 -27.77 -9.62
C GLN A 538 -0.67 -27.06 -10.80
N TYR A 539 -1.39 -26.24 -11.56
CA TYR A 539 -0.90 -25.65 -12.80
C TYR A 539 -0.85 -24.12 -12.76
N ASP A 540 -1.97 -23.48 -12.46
CA ASP A 540 -2.05 -22.04 -12.27
C ASP A 540 -1.76 -21.67 -10.80
N THR A 541 -1.32 -20.43 -10.57
CA THR A 541 -1.11 -19.90 -9.22
C THR A 541 -2.15 -18.83 -8.88
N TYR A 542 -2.50 -18.75 -7.61
CA TYR A 542 -3.49 -17.79 -7.10
C TYR A 542 -2.99 -17.13 -5.83
N THR A 543 -3.53 -15.96 -5.48
CA THR A 543 -3.20 -15.26 -4.23
C THR A 543 -4.04 -15.79 -3.07
N PRO A 544 -3.59 -15.62 -1.80
CA PRO A 544 -4.42 -15.92 -0.64
C PRO A 544 -5.75 -15.14 -0.62
N LEU A 545 -5.77 -13.89 -1.10
CA LEU A 545 -6.98 -13.08 -1.21
C LEU A 545 -7.98 -13.67 -2.22
N GLN A 546 -7.50 -14.10 -3.41
CA GLN A 546 -8.36 -14.79 -4.37
C GLN A 546 -8.95 -16.06 -3.76
N LEU A 547 -8.16 -16.77 -2.93
CA LEU A 547 -8.58 -18.00 -2.30
C LEU A 547 -9.68 -17.79 -1.25
N VAL A 548 -9.62 -16.71 -0.44
CA VAL A 548 -10.70 -16.40 0.51
C VAL A 548 -11.95 -15.90 -0.22
N GLN A 549 -11.81 -15.12 -1.30
CA GLN A 549 -12.94 -14.68 -2.13
C GLN A 549 -13.66 -15.87 -2.77
N TYR A 550 -12.92 -16.84 -3.32
CA TYR A 550 -13.46 -18.10 -3.80
C TYR A 550 -14.22 -18.86 -2.70
N THR A 551 -13.64 -18.97 -1.52
CA THR A 551 -14.24 -19.65 -0.37
C THR A 551 -15.54 -18.96 0.05
N SER A 552 -15.54 -17.62 0.10
CA SER A 552 -16.71 -16.79 0.40
C SER A 552 -17.81 -16.93 -0.63
N ALA A 553 -17.46 -17.00 -1.92
CA ALA A 553 -18.45 -17.22 -2.99
C ALA A 553 -19.14 -18.60 -2.89
N ILE A 554 -18.44 -19.64 -2.46
CA ILE A 554 -19.07 -20.92 -2.14
C ILE A 554 -19.96 -20.79 -0.89
N ALA A 555 -19.43 -20.15 0.17
CA ALA A 555 -20.10 -20.04 1.46
C ALA A 555 -21.46 -19.33 1.37
N ASN A 556 -21.54 -18.22 0.63
CA ASN A 556 -22.71 -17.35 0.54
C ASN A 556 -23.73 -17.74 -0.54
N GLY A 557 -23.56 -18.89 -1.19
CA GLY A 557 -24.49 -19.38 -2.22
C GLY A 557 -24.25 -18.82 -3.62
N GLY A 558 -23.02 -18.37 -3.91
CA GLY A 558 -22.56 -18.08 -5.27
C GLY A 558 -22.39 -16.59 -5.61
N TYR A 559 -22.36 -15.72 -4.63
CA TYR A 559 -22.10 -14.30 -4.86
C TYR A 559 -20.62 -13.99 -4.65
N ARG A 560 -19.96 -13.50 -5.68
CA ARG A 560 -18.59 -12.98 -5.58
C ARG A 560 -18.65 -11.54 -5.12
N ILE A 561 -18.34 -11.32 -3.85
CA ILE A 561 -18.33 -9.99 -3.21
C ILE A 561 -16.92 -9.39 -3.34
N LYS A 562 -16.87 -8.08 -3.57
CA LYS A 562 -15.64 -7.30 -3.57
C LYS A 562 -15.05 -7.25 -2.16
N PRO A 563 -13.77 -7.64 -1.97
CA PRO A 563 -13.11 -7.49 -0.67
C PRO A 563 -12.94 -6.03 -0.30
N GLN A 564 -13.18 -5.68 0.97
CA GLN A 564 -13.12 -4.32 1.49
C GLN A 564 -12.21 -4.25 2.72
N LEU A 565 -11.35 -3.23 2.77
CA LEU A 565 -10.50 -2.91 3.93
C LEU A 565 -10.97 -1.67 4.68
N VAL A 566 -11.63 -0.74 3.99
CA VAL A 566 -12.21 0.46 4.60
C VAL A 566 -13.72 0.30 4.67
N LYS A 567 -14.26 0.46 5.87
CA LYS A 567 -15.69 0.39 6.17
C LYS A 567 -16.35 1.75 6.04
N GLU A 568 -15.71 2.78 6.61
CA GLU A 568 -16.27 4.12 6.67
C GLU A 568 -15.18 5.18 6.57
N ILE A 569 -15.57 6.34 6.05
CA ILE A 569 -14.82 7.59 6.15
C ILE A 569 -15.60 8.48 7.12
N ARG A 570 -14.92 9.02 8.14
CA ARG A 570 -15.47 9.85 9.19
C ARG A 570 -14.97 11.28 9.08
N LYS A 571 -15.83 12.25 9.39
CA LYS A 571 -15.45 13.67 9.46
C LYS A 571 -14.39 13.88 10.54
N PRO A 572 -13.45 14.82 10.34
CA PRO A 572 -12.52 15.18 11.41
C PRO A 572 -13.28 15.75 12.62
N THR A 573 -12.77 15.50 13.82
CA THR A 573 -13.25 16.12 15.06
C THR A 573 -12.12 16.86 15.74
N ILE A 574 -12.45 17.93 16.47
CA ILE A 574 -11.47 18.72 17.25
C ILE A 574 -11.14 17.98 18.56
N LYS A 575 -12.05 17.17 19.06
CA LYS A 575 -11.84 16.41 20.29
C LYS A 575 -11.02 15.16 20.02
N THR A 576 -10.00 14.94 20.81
CA THR A 576 -9.02 13.86 20.62
C THR A 576 -9.60 12.47 20.83
N ASP A 577 -10.63 12.34 21.67
CA ASP A 577 -11.20 11.06 22.11
C ASP A 577 -12.55 10.74 21.46
N GLU A 578 -13.05 11.60 20.57
CA GLU A 578 -14.30 11.39 19.85
C GLU A 578 -14.05 11.11 18.37
N ILE A 579 -14.82 10.19 17.81
CA ILE A 579 -14.85 9.93 16.37
C ILE A 579 -15.97 10.78 15.76
N GLY A 580 -15.68 11.46 14.66
CA GLY A 580 -16.62 12.31 13.96
C GLY A 580 -17.77 11.53 13.29
N GLY A 581 -18.80 12.23 12.87
CA GLY A 581 -19.91 11.64 12.14
C GLY A 581 -19.48 10.99 10.81
N THR A 582 -20.23 9.96 10.38
CA THR A 582 -19.99 9.28 9.10
C THR A 582 -20.12 10.25 7.94
N GLN A 583 -19.09 10.31 7.11
CA GLN A 583 -19.08 11.06 5.85
C GLN A 583 -19.45 10.14 4.66
N HIS A 584 -18.92 8.92 4.66
CA HIS A 584 -19.20 7.90 3.67
C HIS A 584 -19.12 6.51 4.32
N SER A 585 -20.06 5.63 3.97
CA SER A 585 -20.06 4.21 4.33
C SER A 585 -19.98 3.39 3.06
N PHE A 586 -19.13 2.37 3.07
CA PHE A 586 -18.98 1.47 1.93
C PHE A 586 -19.94 0.30 2.09
N GLU A 587 -20.85 0.16 1.15
CA GLU A 587 -21.78 -0.95 1.08
C GLU A 587 -21.18 -2.16 0.38
N PRO A 588 -21.66 -3.38 0.66
CA PRO A 588 -21.22 -4.58 -0.05
C PRO A 588 -21.43 -4.47 -1.57
N ASP A 589 -20.38 -4.73 -2.33
CA ASP A 589 -20.38 -4.66 -3.80
C ASP A 589 -20.28 -6.07 -4.41
N VAL A 590 -21.34 -6.49 -5.10
CA VAL A 590 -21.44 -7.81 -5.76
C VAL A 590 -20.81 -7.71 -7.16
N LEU A 591 -19.62 -8.25 -7.34
CA LEU A 591 -18.93 -8.25 -8.62
C LEU A 591 -19.63 -9.13 -9.67
N ASN A 592 -20.06 -10.32 -9.26
CA ASN A 592 -20.89 -11.23 -10.08
C ASN A 592 -21.55 -12.32 -9.22
N ARG A 593 -22.56 -12.97 -9.78
CA ARG A 593 -23.07 -14.24 -9.33
C ARG A 593 -22.53 -15.34 -10.24
N ILE A 594 -22.09 -16.46 -9.67
CA ILE A 594 -21.65 -17.63 -10.45
C ILE A 594 -22.85 -18.26 -11.19
N THR A 595 -22.58 -18.88 -12.33
CA THR A 595 -23.64 -19.46 -13.20
C THR A 595 -24.25 -20.74 -12.66
N MET A 596 -23.56 -21.41 -11.73
CA MET A 596 -23.92 -22.70 -11.19
C MET A 596 -25.23 -22.65 -10.41
N LYS A 597 -26.01 -23.71 -10.52
CA LYS A 597 -27.27 -23.85 -9.79
C LYS A 597 -27.03 -23.88 -8.28
N GLU A 598 -27.93 -23.31 -7.53
CA GLU A 598 -27.88 -23.26 -6.06
C GLU A 598 -27.79 -24.65 -5.43
N GLU A 599 -28.50 -25.64 -6.00
CA GLU A 599 -28.45 -27.03 -5.54
C GLU A 599 -27.01 -27.61 -5.63
N TYR A 600 -26.27 -27.28 -6.70
CA TYR A 600 -24.86 -27.74 -6.88
C TYR A 600 -23.92 -27.07 -5.88
N ILE A 601 -24.16 -25.78 -5.60
CA ILE A 601 -23.38 -25.05 -4.60
C ILE A 601 -23.60 -25.67 -3.21
N LYS A 602 -24.86 -25.94 -2.84
CA LYS A 602 -25.20 -26.64 -1.58
C LYS A 602 -24.56 -28.03 -1.47
N ASP A 603 -24.52 -28.76 -2.57
CA ASP A 603 -23.85 -30.05 -2.60
C ASP A 603 -22.34 -29.94 -2.35
N VAL A 604 -21.67 -28.93 -2.93
CA VAL A 604 -20.25 -28.66 -2.68
C VAL A 604 -20.03 -28.19 -1.24
N GLN A 605 -20.91 -27.33 -0.69
CA GLN A 605 -20.89 -26.95 0.73
C GLN A 605 -20.97 -28.20 1.64
N ASN A 606 -21.89 -29.10 1.34
CA ASN A 606 -22.02 -30.37 2.05
C ASN A 606 -20.76 -31.24 1.89
N GLY A 607 -20.16 -31.29 0.69
CA GLY A 607 -18.87 -31.94 0.47
C GLY A 607 -17.77 -31.38 1.36
N PHE A 608 -17.70 -30.06 1.52
CA PHE A 608 -16.74 -29.38 2.40
C PHE A 608 -17.04 -29.65 3.89
N LYS A 609 -18.32 -29.72 4.28
CA LYS A 609 -18.72 -30.11 5.64
C LYS A 609 -18.25 -31.53 5.97
N ARG A 610 -18.35 -32.46 5.03
CA ARG A 610 -17.87 -33.83 5.21
C ARG A 610 -16.34 -33.91 5.41
N VAL A 611 -15.57 -33.00 4.80
CA VAL A 611 -14.10 -32.92 5.00
C VAL A 611 -13.75 -32.69 6.47
N THR A 612 -14.52 -31.87 7.18
CA THR A 612 -14.23 -31.41 8.53
C THR A 612 -15.00 -32.15 9.62
N GLN A 613 -16.21 -32.66 9.32
CA GLN A 613 -17.14 -33.21 10.31
C GLN A 613 -17.30 -34.75 10.24
N GLU A 614 -16.97 -35.38 9.10
CA GLU A 614 -17.12 -36.83 8.98
C GLU A 614 -15.78 -37.56 9.15
N GLN A 615 -15.77 -38.66 9.90
CA GLN A 615 -14.62 -39.52 10.08
C GLN A 615 -14.01 -39.92 8.73
N GLY A 616 -12.69 -39.85 8.61
CA GLY A 616 -11.96 -40.10 7.36
C GLY A 616 -11.86 -38.87 6.44
N GLY A 617 -12.55 -37.78 6.74
CA GLY A 617 -12.34 -36.48 6.06
C GLY A 617 -10.95 -35.92 6.31
N THR A 618 -10.35 -35.29 5.29
CA THR A 618 -8.95 -34.82 5.38
C THR A 618 -8.72 -33.69 6.39
N GLY A 619 -9.77 -33.01 6.89
CA GLY A 619 -9.78 -32.02 7.94
C GLY A 619 -10.31 -32.52 9.29
N TYR A 620 -10.89 -33.72 9.34
CA TYR A 620 -11.60 -34.23 10.50
C TYR A 620 -10.82 -34.15 11.82
N ALA A 621 -9.58 -34.62 11.82
CA ALA A 621 -8.75 -34.62 13.04
C ALA A 621 -8.58 -33.24 13.67
N ALA A 622 -8.56 -32.17 12.88
CA ALA A 622 -8.41 -30.81 13.37
C ALA A 622 -9.74 -30.15 13.78
N PHE A 623 -10.88 -30.53 13.16
CA PHE A 623 -12.10 -29.74 13.23
C PHE A 623 -13.33 -30.43 13.84
N HIS A 624 -13.35 -31.76 14.02
CA HIS A 624 -14.51 -32.48 14.55
C HIS A 624 -14.96 -32.03 15.95
N THR A 625 -14.05 -31.43 16.73
CA THR A 625 -14.34 -30.89 18.06
C THR A 625 -14.76 -29.42 18.04
N ALA A 626 -14.80 -28.77 16.88
CA ALA A 626 -15.19 -27.38 16.78
C ALA A 626 -16.71 -27.22 16.96
N ASN A 627 -17.13 -26.40 17.91
CA ASN A 627 -18.55 -26.19 18.25
C ASN A 627 -19.30 -25.29 17.23
N TYR A 628 -18.59 -24.64 16.32
CA TYR A 628 -19.12 -23.77 15.27
C TYR A 628 -19.32 -24.48 13.92
N ASN A 629 -19.25 -25.80 13.87
CA ASN A 629 -19.53 -26.63 12.69
C ASN A 629 -18.91 -26.13 11.38
N PRO A 630 -17.61 -26.05 11.22
CA PRO A 630 -16.97 -25.54 10.00
C PRO A 630 -17.15 -26.49 8.82
N ALA A 631 -17.14 -25.92 7.61
CA ALA A 631 -16.97 -26.63 6.36
C ALA A 631 -15.66 -26.18 5.70
N GLY A 632 -14.87 -27.07 5.10
CA GLY A 632 -13.59 -26.65 4.56
C GLY A 632 -12.97 -27.64 3.59
N LYS A 633 -11.82 -27.29 3.03
CA LYS A 633 -11.06 -28.14 2.10
C LYS A 633 -9.56 -28.00 2.32
N SER A 634 -8.87 -29.13 2.44
CA SER A 634 -7.40 -29.17 2.49
C SER A 634 -6.81 -29.17 1.09
N GLY A 635 -5.64 -28.58 0.94
CA GLY A 635 -4.84 -28.60 -0.29
C GLY A 635 -3.36 -28.83 -0.01
N THR A 636 -2.78 -29.64 -0.88
CA THR A 636 -1.33 -29.82 -0.96
C THR A 636 -0.95 -29.66 -2.42
N ALA A 637 0.02 -28.80 -2.71
CA ALA A 637 0.51 -28.59 -4.06
C ALA A 637 2.02 -28.78 -4.11
N GLN A 638 2.49 -29.47 -5.15
CA GLN A 638 3.92 -29.66 -5.39
C GLN A 638 4.52 -28.35 -5.90
N ALA A 639 5.68 -27.99 -5.35
CA ALA A 639 6.49 -26.88 -5.79
C ALA A 639 7.98 -27.30 -5.77
N TYR A 640 8.84 -26.45 -6.27
CA TYR A 640 10.28 -26.70 -6.34
C TYR A 640 11.04 -25.49 -5.81
N GLU A 641 11.99 -25.73 -4.93
CA GLU A 641 12.89 -24.74 -4.39
C GLU A 641 14.32 -24.93 -4.93
N LYS A 642 15.03 -23.82 -5.07
CA LYS A 642 16.43 -23.88 -5.47
C LYS A 642 17.25 -24.67 -4.45
N ASN A 643 18.04 -25.62 -4.90
CA ASN A 643 18.92 -26.38 -4.04
C ASN A 643 20.11 -25.47 -3.59
N PRO A 644 20.26 -25.17 -2.30
CA PRO A 644 21.36 -24.34 -1.80
C PRO A 644 22.75 -24.90 -2.09
N SER A 645 22.87 -26.24 -2.21
CA SER A 645 24.11 -26.95 -2.50
C SER A 645 24.40 -27.07 -4.01
N GLY A 646 23.56 -26.50 -4.88
CA GLY A 646 23.61 -26.70 -6.32
C GLY A 646 22.95 -28.02 -6.77
N GLY A 647 22.80 -28.19 -8.07
CA GLY A 647 22.14 -29.38 -8.66
C GLY A 647 20.64 -29.21 -8.85
N ASP A 648 19.91 -30.33 -8.90
CA ASP A 648 18.48 -30.33 -9.18
C ASP A 648 17.65 -29.60 -8.11
N PRO A 649 16.58 -28.90 -8.51
CA PRO A 649 15.67 -28.27 -7.58
C PRO A 649 15.07 -29.28 -6.59
N ILE A 650 14.93 -28.85 -5.33
CA ILE A 650 14.37 -29.70 -4.28
C ILE A 650 12.84 -29.60 -4.34
N LYS A 651 12.19 -30.78 -4.40
CA LYS A 651 10.74 -30.87 -4.35
C LYS A 651 10.24 -30.55 -2.96
N VAL A 652 9.28 -29.62 -2.89
CA VAL A 652 8.59 -29.19 -1.68
C VAL A 652 7.08 -29.20 -1.90
N ASN A 653 6.31 -29.04 -0.83
CA ASN A 653 4.87 -28.91 -0.91
C ASN A 653 4.40 -27.57 -0.31
N ASN A 654 3.59 -26.86 -1.05
CA ASN A 654 2.72 -25.83 -0.49
C ASN A 654 1.59 -26.53 0.28
N SER A 655 1.27 -26.07 1.46
CA SER A 655 0.14 -26.54 2.25
C SER A 655 -0.90 -25.44 2.32
N ASN A 656 -2.16 -25.77 2.03
CA ASN A 656 -3.25 -24.80 1.97
C ASN A 656 -4.49 -25.37 2.66
N PHE A 657 -5.29 -24.50 3.25
CA PHE A 657 -6.56 -24.86 3.84
C PHE A 657 -7.56 -23.72 3.68
N VAL A 658 -8.79 -24.04 3.31
CA VAL A 658 -9.90 -23.10 3.28
C VAL A 658 -11.04 -23.62 4.13
N ALA A 659 -11.75 -22.73 4.80
CA ALA A 659 -12.97 -23.07 5.50
C ALA A 659 -13.92 -21.88 5.59
N PHE A 660 -15.16 -22.17 5.90
CA PHE A 660 -16.16 -21.21 6.33
C PHE A 660 -16.96 -21.80 7.49
N ALA A 661 -17.50 -20.95 8.32
CA ALA A 661 -18.24 -21.35 9.51
C ALA A 661 -19.32 -20.31 9.89
N PRO A 662 -20.45 -20.74 10.49
CA PRO A 662 -20.93 -22.12 10.51
C PRO A 662 -21.28 -22.67 9.11
N ALA A 663 -21.24 -23.99 8.92
CA ALA A 663 -21.49 -24.60 7.60
C ALA A 663 -22.88 -24.29 7.00
N ASN A 664 -23.89 -24.13 7.85
CA ASN A 664 -25.28 -23.91 7.41
C ASN A 664 -25.67 -22.44 7.27
N ASN A 665 -25.01 -21.54 7.98
CA ASN A 665 -25.20 -20.10 7.90
C ASN A 665 -23.82 -19.43 8.05
N PRO A 666 -23.01 -19.42 7.01
CA PRO A 666 -21.63 -18.92 7.06
C PRO A 666 -21.58 -17.43 7.42
N GLU A 667 -20.80 -17.09 8.42
CA GLU A 667 -20.55 -15.69 8.82
C GLU A 667 -19.07 -15.31 8.69
N ILE A 668 -18.20 -16.30 8.49
CA ILE A 668 -16.77 -16.08 8.29
C ILE A 668 -16.19 -17.11 7.33
N ALA A 669 -15.37 -16.67 6.40
CA ALA A 669 -14.53 -17.50 5.55
C ALA A 669 -13.06 -17.28 5.89
N VAL A 670 -12.25 -18.33 5.85
CA VAL A 670 -10.82 -18.28 6.10
C VAL A 670 -10.05 -19.01 4.99
N ALA A 671 -8.93 -18.41 4.57
CA ALA A 671 -7.93 -19.07 3.74
C ALA A 671 -6.57 -19.01 4.44
N VAL A 672 -5.91 -20.14 4.52
CA VAL A 672 -4.55 -20.32 5.05
C VAL A 672 -3.66 -20.85 3.95
N VAL A 673 -2.56 -20.16 3.67
CA VAL A 673 -1.59 -20.50 2.63
C VAL A 673 -0.20 -20.51 3.23
N VAL A 674 0.47 -21.67 3.13
CA VAL A 674 1.84 -21.85 3.61
C VAL A 674 2.69 -22.43 2.49
N PRO A 675 3.40 -21.57 1.75
CA PRO A 675 4.31 -22.02 0.68
C PRO A 675 5.48 -22.82 1.24
N SER A 676 5.96 -23.78 0.47
CA SER A 676 7.14 -24.60 0.78
C SER A 676 7.14 -25.15 2.21
N ALA A 677 5.94 -25.52 2.68
CA ALA A 677 5.67 -25.87 4.09
C ALA A 677 6.48 -27.09 4.57
N PHE A 678 6.77 -28.02 3.66
CA PHE A 678 7.53 -29.25 3.98
C PHE A 678 8.01 -29.98 2.71
N VAL A 679 9.03 -30.81 2.86
CA VAL A 679 9.40 -31.78 1.84
C VAL A 679 8.42 -32.97 1.87
N PRO A 680 8.14 -33.67 0.73
CA PRO A 680 7.12 -34.72 0.66
C PRO A 680 7.28 -35.85 1.68
N SER A 681 8.51 -36.12 2.14
CA SER A 681 8.81 -37.16 3.13
C SER A 681 8.51 -36.79 4.58
N ALA A 682 8.17 -35.49 4.87
CA ALA A 682 7.96 -35.00 6.22
C ALA A 682 6.75 -34.02 6.30
N PRO A 683 5.52 -34.51 6.02
CA PRO A 683 4.33 -33.70 6.03
C PRO A 683 4.03 -33.13 7.44
N ASN A 684 3.44 -31.91 7.48
CA ASN A 684 2.99 -31.29 8.72
C ASN A 684 1.55 -30.77 8.59
N THR A 685 1.01 -30.29 9.72
CA THR A 685 -0.40 -29.91 9.88
C THR A 685 -0.60 -28.38 10.02
N ILE A 686 0.44 -27.59 9.77
CA ILE A 686 0.49 -26.14 10.06
C ILE A 686 -0.76 -25.37 9.58
N THR A 687 -1.25 -25.63 8.37
CA THR A 687 -2.41 -24.91 7.81
C THR A 687 -3.72 -25.24 8.50
N LYS A 688 -3.89 -26.48 8.93
CA LYS A 688 -5.09 -26.90 9.68
C LYS A 688 -5.05 -26.35 11.10
N GLU A 689 -3.88 -26.33 11.74
CA GLU A 689 -3.66 -25.75 13.06
C GLU A 689 -3.93 -24.23 13.03
N LEU A 690 -3.39 -23.52 12.03
CA LEU A 690 -3.63 -22.09 11.86
C LEU A 690 -5.10 -21.78 11.56
N ALA A 691 -5.75 -22.51 10.65
CA ALA A 691 -7.15 -22.29 10.33
C ALA A 691 -8.06 -22.57 11.53
N ARG A 692 -7.77 -23.64 12.30
CA ARG A 692 -8.51 -23.96 13.51
C ARG A 692 -8.35 -22.88 14.55
N SER A 693 -7.13 -22.47 14.90
CA SER A 693 -6.88 -21.45 15.92
C SER A 693 -7.43 -20.08 15.54
N ALA A 694 -7.38 -19.70 14.25
CA ALA A 694 -7.96 -18.44 13.77
C ALA A 694 -9.48 -18.41 13.92
N LEU A 695 -10.17 -19.53 13.55
CA LEU A 695 -11.62 -19.64 13.74
C LEU A 695 -12.00 -19.70 15.22
N ASP A 696 -11.28 -20.45 16.04
CA ASP A 696 -11.51 -20.48 17.50
C ASP A 696 -11.42 -19.06 18.09
N THR A 697 -10.37 -18.33 17.74
CA THR A 697 -10.20 -16.93 18.19
C THR A 697 -11.37 -16.03 17.74
N TYR A 698 -11.82 -16.14 16.48
CA TYR A 698 -12.94 -15.36 15.99
C TYR A 698 -14.23 -15.62 16.79
N PHE A 699 -14.58 -16.88 17.01
CA PHE A 699 -15.80 -17.23 17.76
C PHE A 699 -15.70 -16.91 19.24
N ASP A 700 -14.50 -17.01 19.84
CA ASP A 700 -14.27 -16.62 21.25
C ASP A 700 -14.40 -15.09 21.43
N LEU A 701 -13.82 -14.29 20.53
CA LEU A 701 -13.95 -12.83 20.56
C LEU A 701 -15.41 -12.39 20.35
N LYS A 702 -16.10 -13.02 19.41
CA LYS A 702 -17.52 -12.77 19.17
C LYS A 702 -18.36 -13.03 20.43
N LYS A 703 -18.17 -14.19 21.06
CA LYS A 703 -18.88 -14.56 22.29
C LYS A 703 -18.58 -13.60 23.44
N LYS A 704 -17.31 -13.16 23.56
CA LYS A 704 -16.92 -12.17 24.57
C LYS A 704 -17.64 -10.83 24.32
N GLY A 705 -17.70 -10.34 23.11
CA GLY A 705 -18.42 -9.11 22.76
C GLY A 705 -19.92 -9.21 23.02
N GLU A 706 -20.57 -10.35 22.71
CA GLU A 706 -21.98 -10.59 23.02
C GLU A 706 -22.26 -10.59 24.52
N GLN A 707 -21.33 -11.09 25.34
CA GLN A 707 -21.45 -11.07 26.79
C GLN A 707 -21.29 -9.66 27.37
N GLU A 708 -20.31 -8.88 26.88
CA GLU A 708 -20.10 -7.50 27.31
C GLU A 708 -21.32 -6.60 27.02
N VAL A 709 -21.99 -6.80 25.88
CA VAL A 709 -23.24 -6.10 25.56
C VAL A 709 -24.37 -6.46 26.54
N LYS A 710 -24.55 -7.75 26.86
CA LYS A 710 -25.57 -8.19 27.81
C LYS A 710 -25.30 -7.62 29.21
N ASP A 711 -24.05 -7.66 29.68
CA ASP A 711 -23.67 -7.12 30.98
C ASP A 711 -23.94 -5.60 31.07
N GLN A 712 -23.74 -4.86 29.97
CA GLN A 712 -24.07 -3.43 29.87
C GLN A 712 -25.57 -3.18 29.93
N GLU A 713 -26.37 -3.94 29.19
CA GLU A 713 -27.83 -3.84 29.19
C GLU A 713 -28.41 -4.16 30.58
N GLU A 714 -27.93 -5.21 31.25
CA GLU A 714 -28.33 -5.57 32.61
C GLU A 714 -27.99 -4.47 33.63
N ASN A 715 -26.76 -3.89 33.52
CA ASN A 715 -26.34 -2.79 34.37
C ASN A 715 -27.18 -1.53 34.15
N GLN A 716 -27.53 -1.19 32.91
CA GLN A 716 -28.40 -0.06 32.59
C GLN A 716 -29.81 -0.27 33.16
N GLN A 717 -30.40 -1.47 33.05
CA GLN A 717 -31.67 -1.81 33.61
C GLN A 717 -31.67 -1.73 35.16
N ALA A 718 -30.57 -2.17 35.78
CA ALA A 718 -30.38 -2.08 37.24
C ALA A 718 -30.30 -0.62 37.72
N VAL A 719 -29.63 0.27 36.97
CA VAL A 719 -29.59 1.71 37.28
C VAL A 719 -30.97 2.34 37.15
N ILE A 720 -31.69 2.07 36.07
CA ILE A 720 -33.07 2.60 35.85
C ILE A 720 -34.00 2.11 36.95
N ALA A 721 -33.90 0.83 37.38
CA ALA A 721 -34.74 0.28 38.45
C ALA A 721 -34.39 0.90 39.82
N ASN A 722 -33.15 1.28 40.08
CA ASN A 722 -32.73 1.97 41.31
C ASN A 722 -33.18 3.46 41.32
N ASP A 723 -33.21 4.12 40.18
CA ASP A 723 -33.65 5.52 40.06
C ASP A 723 -35.21 5.64 40.12
N ALA A 724 -35.92 4.53 39.94
CA ALA A 724 -37.39 4.48 40.00
C ALA A 724 -37.96 4.15 41.42
N ASN A 725 -37.13 3.81 42.37
CA ASN A 725 -37.47 3.58 43.80
C ASN A 725 -36.98 4.74 44.68
#